data_67af0fc0cd926560ea36e3ae3d11a15d
#
_entry.id   67af0fc0cd926560ea36e3ae3d11a15d
#
_cell.length_a   1.000
_cell.length_b   1.000
_cell.length_c   1.000
_cell.angle_alpha   90.00
_cell.angle_beta   90.00
_cell.angle_gamma   90.00
#
_symmetry.space_group_name_H-M   'P 1'
#
loop_
_entity.id
_entity.type
_entity.pdbx_description
1 polymer ?
#
loop_
_entity_poly.entity_id
_entity_poly.type
_entity_poly.pdbx_seq_one_letter_code
_entity_poly.pdbx_strand_id
1 'polypeptide(L)'
;MDPAHTSHDPTRRSFLQTSAMLGAAMWLPAFRVMPGVSMAHPGKGGCPEPPNFPKRIPVFKQAYRNWSGEISIDAIWTATPSSPHDIVTLANWAHANGWRIRPRGMKHGWSPIGVDPDATCESPTLLVDTTAHLTSVSIDASMNPPTVTAQTGISMEAFHTALQNAGLGVTNCPAPGDLTLGGVLAIDGHGTSVPAVGETPRPGHTFGTMSNLLRAVTAVVWDTTSETYVLRTFQRSDPEMAALSVHLGRAFLVEATLQVGANVRLRCQSYRSYSAAELFAAPGSGSTGKTFADFLNESGRVETILFPFTDNPWLKVWTITPEKPFLSREVSAPFNYPFSDNISKEVSQLVAQITTGAVWLTPAFGAAQALAVDIGLATDLAWDLWGWSKDLLLYIRPTTLRVTANGYAVSCRRADVQRVISEFHAKYIELQQTYRDRGEYPMNSAVEIRVCGLDHPEDCRVPGAQVPLLSALRPWPSKPEWDTAVWFDILSIPGTPAASNYYAEIEEWIYANYVGDYAGVRVEWSKGWAYTDAGGWKNEGVIGTSIPASFTSGMPVDASFRTAVDIFDALDPHRVFSTKLLDVLMPRSADLNRDGSVGAPDLATMLSAWGSGRGPADLDNNGVVGGEDLADLLGRWTTK
;
A
#
# COMPACT_ATOMS: atom_id res chain seq x y z
N MET A 1 -55.85 -49.43 -11.74
CA MET A 1 -55.25 -50.43 -10.89
C MET A 1 -53.76 -50.17 -10.88
N ASP A 2 -53.31 -49.86 -9.75
CA ASP A 2 -51.99 -49.73 -9.19
C ASP A 2 -51.24 -48.42 -9.33
N PRO A 3 -50.75 -47.86 -8.21
CA PRO A 3 -50.22 -46.51 -8.12
C PRO A 3 -48.70 -46.48 -8.17
N ALA A 4 -48.19 -45.41 -8.74
CA ALA A 4 -46.78 -45.12 -8.87
C ALA A 4 -46.11 -44.81 -7.52
N HIS A 5 -45.04 -45.51 -7.23
CA HIS A 5 -44.10 -45.22 -6.15
C HIS A 5 -43.33 -43.90 -6.43
N THR A 6 -43.52 -42.89 -5.59
CA THR A 6 -42.65 -41.75 -5.47
C THR A 6 -41.60 -42.04 -4.39
N SER A 7 -40.35 -42.26 -4.82
CA SER A 7 -39.21 -42.31 -3.91
C SER A 7 -38.88 -40.92 -3.39
N HIS A 8 -39.03 -40.70 -2.10
CA HIS A 8 -38.53 -39.51 -1.42
C HIS A 8 -37.05 -39.71 -1.08
N ASP A 9 -36.21 -38.88 -1.67
CA ASP A 9 -34.78 -38.78 -1.36
C ASP A 9 -34.61 -37.93 -0.07
N PRO A 10 -34.16 -38.49 1.06
CA PRO A 10 -34.01 -37.76 2.31
C PRO A 10 -32.84 -36.77 2.32
N THR A 11 -31.93 -36.84 1.37
CA THR A 11 -30.74 -35.96 1.28
C THR A 11 -31.09 -34.53 0.85
N ARG A 12 -32.10 -34.33 0.02
CA ARG A 12 -32.56 -33.00 -0.40
C ARG A 12 -33.26 -32.20 0.71
N ARG A 13 -33.93 -32.83 1.67
CA ARG A 13 -34.58 -32.13 2.78
C ARG A 13 -33.60 -31.68 3.85
N SER A 14 -32.53 -32.43 4.09
CA SER A 14 -31.52 -32.01 5.07
C SER A 14 -30.67 -30.84 4.56
N PHE A 15 -30.38 -30.80 3.26
CA PHE A 15 -29.62 -29.70 2.65
C PHE A 15 -30.40 -28.36 2.69
N LEU A 16 -31.69 -28.36 2.38
CA LEU A 16 -32.52 -27.16 2.43
C LEU A 16 -32.78 -26.66 3.87
N GLN A 17 -32.85 -27.57 4.86
CA GLN A 17 -33.00 -27.17 6.27
C GLN A 17 -31.70 -26.60 6.85
N THR A 18 -30.55 -27.10 6.47
CA THR A 18 -29.25 -26.54 6.89
C THR A 18 -29.00 -25.17 6.25
N SER A 19 -29.35 -24.99 4.97
CA SER A 19 -29.25 -23.69 4.29
C SER A 19 -30.19 -22.64 4.86
N ALA A 20 -31.40 -23.04 5.29
CA ALA A 20 -32.35 -22.12 5.91
C ALA A 20 -31.96 -21.71 7.35
N MET A 21 -31.22 -22.55 8.08
CA MET A 21 -30.71 -22.19 9.42
C MET A 21 -29.51 -21.25 9.34
N LEU A 22 -28.63 -21.37 8.33
CA LEU A 22 -27.55 -20.43 8.08
C LEU A 22 -28.05 -19.06 7.61
N GLY A 23 -29.10 -19.02 6.80
CA GLY A 23 -29.72 -17.78 6.35
C GLY A 23 -30.45 -16.99 7.44
N ALA A 24 -30.98 -17.67 8.47
CA ALA A 24 -31.70 -17.02 9.59
C ALA A 24 -30.75 -16.43 10.66
N ALA A 25 -29.48 -16.87 10.71
CA ALA A 25 -28.48 -16.34 11.64
C ALA A 25 -27.87 -14.99 11.20
N MET A 26 -28.11 -14.53 9.95
CA MET A 26 -27.56 -13.31 9.40
C MET A 26 -28.34 -12.02 9.74
N TRP A 27 -29.38 -12.08 10.56
CA TRP A 27 -30.22 -10.93 10.95
C TRP A 27 -30.12 -10.58 12.43
N LEU A 28 -28.92 -10.56 13.03
CA LEU A 28 -28.71 -10.00 14.36
C LEU A 28 -27.86 -8.72 14.28
N PRO A 29 -28.21 -7.69 15.07
CA PRO A 29 -27.57 -6.39 14.97
C PRO A 29 -26.08 -6.45 15.30
N ALA A 30 -25.30 -5.63 14.61
CA ALA A 30 -23.88 -5.49 14.75
C ALA A 30 -23.44 -5.45 16.23
N PHE A 31 -22.78 -6.50 16.70
CA PHE A 31 -22.04 -6.44 17.95
C PHE A 31 -20.83 -5.52 17.73
N ARG A 32 -20.88 -4.34 18.36
CA ARG A 32 -19.67 -3.56 18.62
C ARG A 32 -18.71 -4.50 19.37
N VAL A 33 -17.58 -4.83 18.73
CA VAL A 33 -16.43 -5.39 19.46
C VAL A 33 -16.10 -4.35 20.53
N MET A 34 -16.39 -4.68 21.78
CA MET A 34 -15.88 -3.88 22.88
C MET A 34 -14.34 -3.90 22.75
N PRO A 35 -13.67 -2.76 22.72
CA PRO A 35 -12.23 -2.76 22.84
C PRO A 35 -11.91 -3.47 24.14
N GLY A 36 -11.07 -4.50 24.07
CA GLY A 36 -10.49 -5.10 25.27
C GLY A 36 -9.87 -3.95 26.06
N VAL A 37 -10.39 -3.74 27.27
CA VAL A 37 -9.82 -2.78 28.21
C VAL A 37 -8.45 -3.34 28.58
N SER A 38 -7.43 -2.95 27.83
CA SER A 38 -6.07 -3.02 28.31
C SER A 38 -6.01 -2.10 29.53
N MET A 39 -5.88 -2.67 30.70
CA MET A 39 -5.64 -1.90 31.90
C MET A 39 -4.30 -1.20 31.70
N ALA A 40 -4.35 0.06 31.28
CA ALA A 40 -3.19 0.93 31.24
C ALA A 40 -2.59 0.94 32.66
N HIS A 41 -1.35 0.50 32.79
CA HIS A 41 -0.56 0.79 33.97
C HIS A 41 -0.41 2.32 34.00
N PRO A 42 -0.87 3.00 35.05
CA PRO A 42 -0.64 4.44 35.17
C PRO A 42 0.88 4.67 35.33
N GLY A 43 1.55 4.98 34.24
CA GLY A 43 2.88 5.56 34.29
C GLY A 43 2.83 6.83 35.13
N LYS A 44 3.58 6.88 36.19
CA LYS A 44 3.77 8.06 37.04
C LYS A 44 4.59 9.10 36.25
N GLY A 45 3.93 9.92 35.45
CA GLY A 45 4.53 11.04 34.75
C GLY A 45 3.51 11.54 33.72
N GLY A 46 2.99 12.76 33.88
CA GLY A 46 2.14 13.36 32.85
C GLY A 46 2.96 13.62 31.59
N CYS A 47 2.47 13.19 30.43
CA CYS A 47 3.09 13.53 29.13
C CYS A 47 3.33 15.03 29.05
N PRO A 48 4.57 15.52 28.87
CA PRO A 48 4.84 16.94 28.75
C PRO A 48 4.13 17.50 27.52
N GLU A 49 3.61 18.71 27.63
CA GLU A 49 3.05 19.41 26.47
C GLU A 49 4.17 19.76 25.47
N PRO A 50 3.87 19.77 24.16
CA PRO A 50 4.83 20.20 23.16
C PRO A 50 5.33 21.65 23.49
N PRO A 51 6.65 21.88 23.60
CA PRO A 51 7.17 23.17 24.05
C PRO A 51 6.87 24.25 23.02
N ASN A 52 6.49 25.45 23.49
CA ASN A 52 6.25 26.63 22.64
C ASN A 52 5.27 26.37 21.47
N PHE A 53 4.31 25.47 21.64
CA PHE A 53 3.40 25.06 20.56
C PHE A 53 2.55 26.23 20.04
N PRO A 54 2.31 26.35 18.71
CA PRO A 54 1.54 27.43 18.10
C PRO A 54 0.09 27.46 18.61
N LYS A 55 -0.30 28.47 19.41
CA LYS A 55 -1.57 28.53 20.14
C LYS A 55 -2.84 28.46 19.26
N ARG A 56 -2.73 28.84 17.96
CA ARG A 56 -3.87 28.85 17.05
C ARG A 56 -4.19 27.47 16.43
N ILE A 57 -3.27 26.52 16.53
CA ILE A 57 -3.44 25.19 15.97
C ILE A 57 -3.88 24.24 17.08
N PRO A 58 -5.05 23.57 16.96
CA PRO A 58 -5.46 22.60 17.97
C PRO A 58 -4.45 21.44 18.09
N VAL A 59 -4.13 21.08 19.34
CA VAL A 59 -3.27 19.95 19.65
C VAL A 59 -3.84 19.16 20.83
N PHE A 60 -3.79 17.83 20.74
CA PHE A 60 -4.32 16.94 21.77
C PHE A 60 -3.58 15.60 21.73
N LYS A 61 -3.74 14.83 22.80
CA LYS A 61 -3.25 13.45 22.85
C LYS A 61 -4.34 12.49 22.38
N GLN A 62 -3.94 11.50 21.60
CA GLN A 62 -4.83 10.41 21.22
C GLN A 62 -4.06 9.09 21.11
N ALA A 63 -4.77 7.97 21.22
CA ALA A 63 -4.23 6.68 20.86
C ALA A 63 -4.05 6.59 19.33
N TYR A 64 -2.96 5.99 18.91
CA TYR A 64 -2.74 5.64 17.52
C TYR A 64 -2.80 4.12 17.37
N ARG A 65 -3.54 3.65 16.41
CA ARG A 65 -3.55 2.25 16.00
C ARG A 65 -3.64 2.20 14.48
N ASN A 66 -2.69 1.51 13.83
CA ASN A 66 -2.79 1.31 12.38
C ASN A 66 -3.91 0.31 12.06
N TRP A 67 -4.24 0.17 10.78
CA TRP A 67 -5.38 -0.66 10.38
C TRP A 67 -5.21 -2.14 10.79
N SER A 68 -4.03 -2.74 10.63
CA SER A 68 -3.77 -4.12 11.08
C SER A 68 -3.82 -4.26 12.61
N GLY A 69 -3.50 -3.19 13.32
CA GLY A 69 -3.41 -3.18 14.79
C GLY A 69 -2.04 -3.59 15.32
N GLU A 70 -1.06 -3.85 14.46
CA GLU A 70 0.30 -4.23 14.84
C GLU A 70 1.11 -3.04 15.37
N ILE A 71 0.83 -1.82 14.88
CA ILE A 71 1.37 -0.59 15.45
C ILE A 71 0.28 0.02 16.34
N SER A 72 0.52 0.02 17.65
CA SER A 72 -0.41 0.52 18.66
C SER A 72 0.32 1.35 19.70
N ILE A 73 -0.04 2.63 19.79
CA ILE A 73 0.55 3.62 20.68
C ILE A 73 -0.57 4.16 21.57
N ASP A 74 -0.43 4.07 22.88
CA ASP A 74 -1.48 4.44 23.84
C ASP A 74 -1.80 5.94 23.80
N ALA A 75 -0.78 6.78 23.64
CA ALA A 75 -0.95 8.21 23.55
C ALA A 75 0.18 8.85 22.73
N ILE A 76 -0.19 9.68 21.76
CA ILE A 76 0.74 10.49 20.97
C ILE A 76 0.11 11.85 20.68
N TRP A 77 0.93 12.89 20.65
CA TRP A 77 0.47 14.24 20.33
C TRP A 77 0.04 14.34 18.86
N THR A 78 -1.10 14.95 18.65
CA THR A 78 -1.69 15.14 17.31
C THR A 78 -2.19 16.56 17.17
N ALA A 79 -1.79 17.24 16.09
CA ALA A 79 -2.30 18.53 15.69
C ALA A 79 -3.33 18.42 14.56
N THR A 80 -4.30 19.34 14.53
CA THR A 80 -5.31 19.44 13.47
C THR A 80 -5.22 20.80 12.79
N PRO A 81 -4.35 20.96 11.78
CA PRO A 81 -4.20 22.19 11.03
C PRO A 81 -5.45 22.49 10.18
N SER A 82 -5.78 23.76 10.02
CA SER A 82 -6.92 24.22 9.21
C SER A 82 -6.53 24.66 7.80
N SER A 83 -5.24 24.82 7.53
CA SER A 83 -4.73 25.31 6.25
C SER A 83 -3.33 24.77 5.93
N PRO A 84 -2.89 24.81 4.66
CA PRO A 84 -1.50 24.51 4.27
C PRO A 84 -0.47 25.37 5.03
N HIS A 85 -0.77 26.64 5.34
CA HIS A 85 0.11 27.51 6.10
C HIS A 85 0.26 27.10 7.56
N ASP A 86 -0.72 26.42 8.14
CA ASP A 86 -0.57 25.84 9.48
C ASP A 86 0.46 24.70 9.47
N ILE A 87 0.55 23.92 8.36
CA ILE A 87 1.60 22.90 8.19
C ILE A 87 2.98 23.54 8.16
N VAL A 88 3.16 24.65 7.43
CA VAL A 88 4.40 25.44 7.43
C VAL A 88 4.76 25.91 8.85
N THR A 89 3.76 26.41 9.58
CA THR A 89 3.94 26.83 10.98
C THR A 89 4.40 25.66 11.86
N LEU A 90 3.80 24.46 11.69
CA LEU A 90 4.18 23.25 12.42
C LEU A 90 5.58 22.76 12.04
N ALA A 91 5.97 22.83 10.76
CA ALA A 91 7.31 22.42 10.31
C ALA A 91 8.40 23.32 10.92
N ASN A 92 8.18 24.64 10.89
CA ASN A 92 9.12 25.59 11.50
C ASN A 92 9.17 25.46 13.04
N TRP A 93 8.02 25.24 13.68
CA TRP A 93 7.96 24.95 15.11
C TRP A 93 8.73 23.65 15.44
N ALA A 94 8.53 22.58 14.66
CA ALA A 94 9.19 21.30 14.88
C ALA A 94 10.71 21.42 14.71
N HIS A 95 11.16 22.12 13.66
CA HIS A 95 12.57 22.41 13.47
C HIS A 95 13.18 23.17 14.68
N ALA A 96 12.55 24.25 15.12
CA ALA A 96 13.05 25.07 16.22
C ALA A 96 13.07 24.35 17.57
N ASN A 97 12.27 23.30 17.77
CA ASN A 97 12.16 22.57 19.03
C ASN A 97 12.72 21.12 18.96
N GLY A 98 13.37 20.73 17.86
CA GLY A 98 13.92 19.38 17.69
C GLY A 98 12.87 18.27 17.56
N TRP A 99 11.68 18.61 17.11
CA TRP A 99 10.57 17.66 16.87
C TRP A 99 10.52 17.17 15.44
N ARG A 100 9.84 16.05 15.24
CA ARG A 100 9.44 15.54 13.93
C ARG A 100 7.93 15.68 13.79
N ILE A 101 7.44 15.94 12.57
CA ILE A 101 6.00 15.92 12.27
C ILE A 101 5.70 14.86 11.21
N ARG A 102 4.62 14.13 11.42
CA ARG A 102 4.22 13.06 10.50
C ARG A 102 2.79 13.25 10.03
N PRO A 103 2.53 13.27 8.72
CA PRO A 103 1.17 13.33 8.21
C PRO A 103 0.41 12.08 8.68
N ARG A 104 -0.80 12.28 9.16
CA ARG A 104 -1.71 11.22 9.57
C ARG A 104 -2.96 11.28 8.72
N GLY A 105 -3.17 10.26 7.89
CA GLY A 105 -4.42 9.97 7.19
C GLY A 105 -5.24 8.92 7.95
N MET A 106 -5.75 7.92 7.25
CA MET A 106 -6.63 6.87 7.80
C MET A 106 -5.88 5.66 8.39
N LYS A 107 -4.55 5.71 8.42
CA LYS A 107 -3.66 4.73 9.10
C LYS A 107 -3.74 3.31 8.51
N HIS A 108 -3.94 3.19 7.21
CA HIS A 108 -3.99 1.90 6.52
C HIS A 108 -2.62 1.25 6.27
N GLY A 109 -1.53 2.01 6.33
CA GLY A 109 -0.17 1.45 6.14
C GLY A 109 0.17 0.40 7.20
N TRP A 110 0.73 -0.72 6.76
CA TRP A 110 1.29 -1.74 7.64
C TRP A 110 2.67 -1.32 8.13
N SER A 111 3.50 -0.84 7.19
CA SER A 111 4.87 -0.44 7.46
C SER A 111 4.97 0.77 8.40
N PRO A 112 5.98 0.82 9.29
CA PRO A 112 6.18 1.94 10.23
C PRO A 112 6.80 3.19 9.57
N ILE A 113 6.50 3.40 8.28
CA ILE A 113 6.83 4.64 7.56
C ILE A 113 6.09 5.83 8.15
N GLY A 114 4.84 5.63 8.62
CA GLY A 114 3.98 6.70 9.11
C GLY A 114 4.34 7.18 10.52
N VAL A 115 4.72 6.30 11.40
CA VAL A 115 5.06 6.57 12.81
C VAL A 115 5.94 5.46 13.37
N ASP A 116 6.86 5.80 14.27
CA ASP A 116 7.70 4.82 14.96
C ASP A 116 6.84 3.97 15.92
N PRO A 117 6.92 2.63 15.87
CA PRO A 117 6.08 1.75 16.69
C PRO A 117 6.29 1.90 18.20
N ASP A 118 7.48 2.33 18.61
CA ASP A 118 7.89 2.57 20.00
C ASP A 118 7.68 4.03 20.45
N ALA A 119 7.04 4.86 19.60
CA ALA A 119 6.74 6.23 19.98
C ALA A 119 5.76 6.28 21.16
N THR A 120 5.93 7.29 22.00
CA THR A 120 5.06 7.61 23.13
C THR A 120 4.71 9.08 23.11
N CYS A 121 3.92 9.54 24.05
CA CYS A 121 3.64 10.97 24.19
C CYS A 121 4.86 11.81 24.67
N GLU A 122 5.95 11.15 25.09
CA GLU A 122 7.22 11.79 25.43
C GLU A 122 8.17 11.89 24.23
N SER A 123 7.89 11.13 23.17
CA SER A 123 8.67 11.18 21.93
C SER A 123 8.51 12.53 21.25
N PRO A 124 9.59 13.14 20.74
CA PRO A 124 9.52 14.42 20.03
C PRO A 124 8.92 14.23 18.62
N THR A 125 7.74 13.66 18.56
CA THR A 125 6.97 13.37 17.33
C THR A 125 5.54 13.86 17.47
N LEU A 126 5.10 14.64 16.48
CA LEU A 126 3.76 15.16 16.38
C LEU A 126 3.08 14.55 15.15
N LEU A 127 1.95 13.91 15.35
CA LEU A 127 1.07 13.54 14.22
C LEU A 127 0.30 14.77 13.76
N VAL A 128 0.11 14.89 12.46
CA VAL A 128 -0.62 15.99 11.82
C VAL A 128 -1.81 15.41 11.07
N ASP A 129 -3.00 15.59 11.63
CA ASP A 129 -4.25 15.11 11.05
C ASP A 129 -4.69 16.02 9.89
N THR A 130 -4.56 15.53 8.67
CA THR A 130 -4.95 16.25 7.45
C THR A 130 -6.41 16.04 7.09
N THR A 131 -7.08 15.04 7.67
CA THR A 131 -8.41 14.59 7.24
C THR A 131 -9.55 15.54 7.60
N ALA A 132 -9.36 16.36 8.61
CA ALA A 132 -10.43 17.23 9.14
C ALA A 132 -10.69 18.46 8.26
N HIS A 133 -9.65 19.05 7.67
CA HIS A 133 -9.76 20.35 7.01
C HIS A 133 -9.07 20.45 5.65
N LEU A 134 -8.05 19.61 5.36
CA LEU A 134 -7.32 19.66 4.10
C LEU A 134 -7.97 18.75 3.05
N THR A 135 -9.22 19.05 2.69
CA THR A 135 -10.06 18.18 1.86
C THR A 135 -10.66 18.87 0.63
N SER A 136 -10.21 20.10 0.32
CA SER A 136 -10.71 20.83 -0.85
C SER A 136 -10.34 20.12 -2.14
N VAL A 137 -11.24 20.25 -3.15
CA VAL A 137 -11.05 19.70 -4.50
C VAL A 137 -11.56 20.70 -5.53
N SER A 138 -10.80 20.87 -6.61
CA SER A 138 -11.14 21.73 -7.75
C SER A 138 -10.83 20.99 -9.04
N ILE A 139 -11.72 21.08 -10.03
CA ILE A 139 -11.59 20.41 -11.31
C ILE A 139 -11.47 21.44 -12.43
N ASP A 140 -10.45 21.30 -13.27
CA ASP A 140 -10.31 22.05 -14.50
C ASP A 140 -10.58 21.15 -15.72
N ALA A 141 -11.81 21.18 -16.20
CA ALA A 141 -12.25 20.43 -17.36
C ALA A 141 -11.84 21.08 -18.70
N SER A 142 -11.28 22.29 -18.68
CA SER A 142 -10.80 22.98 -19.90
C SER A 142 -9.44 22.45 -20.37
N MET A 143 -8.70 21.78 -19.51
CA MET A 143 -7.42 21.14 -19.83
C MET A 143 -7.61 19.88 -20.67
N ASN A 144 -6.60 19.49 -21.43
CA ASN A 144 -6.59 18.25 -22.21
C ASN A 144 -5.31 17.43 -21.96
N PRO A 145 -5.38 16.33 -21.19
CA PRO A 145 -6.57 15.84 -20.48
C PRO A 145 -7.01 16.77 -19.35
N PRO A 146 -8.26 16.66 -18.87
CA PRO A 146 -8.75 17.37 -17.68
C PRO A 146 -7.87 17.11 -16.47
N THR A 147 -7.86 18.07 -15.53
CA THR A 147 -7.10 17.95 -14.29
C THR A 147 -7.97 18.17 -13.07
N VAL A 148 -7.55 17.57 -11.96
CA VAL A 148 -8.13 17.80 -10.64
C VAL A 148 -7.01 18.19 -9.68
N THR A 149 -7.22 19.29 -8.96
CA THR A 149 -6.34 19.72 -7.87
C THR A 149 -7.05 19.46 -6.56
N ALA A 150 -6.44 18.68 -5.68
CA ALA A 150 -7.03 18.28 -4.42
C ALA A 150 -6.03 18.38 -3.26
N GLN A 151 -6.53 18.80 -2.10
CA GLN A 151 -5.76 18.76 -0.85
C GLN A 151 -5.61 17.31 -0.38
N THR A 152 -4.45 16.99 0.18
CA THR A 152 -4.01 15.61 0.41
C THR A 152 -4.73 14.86 1.51
N GLY A 153 -5.52 15.56 2.34
CA GLY A 153 -6.37 14.95 3.38
C GLY A 153 -7.72 14.43 2.88
N ILE A 154 -8.11 14.69 1.63
CA ILE A 154 -9.37 14.20 1.04
C ILE A 154 -9.35 12.66 0.98
N SER A 155 -10.48 12.02 1.29
CA SER A 155 -10.62 10.57 1.11
C SER A 155 -10.75 10.20 -0.36
N MET A 156 -10.30 8.99 -0.74
CA MET A 156 -10.45 8.48 -2.11
C MET A 156 -11.92 8.43 -2.54
N GLU A 157 -12.84 8.06 -1.65
CA GLU A 157 -14.27 8.06 -1.98
C GLU A 157 -14.79 9.47 -2.28
N ALA A 158 -14.42 10.48 -1.48
CA ALA A 158 -14.80 11.86 -1.72
C ALA A 158 -14.16 12.41 -3.01
N PHE A 159 -12.88 12.11 -3.23
CA PHE A 159 -12.14 12.47 -4.44
C PHE A 159 -12.82 11.88 -5.70
N HIS A 160 -13.07 10.58 -5.72
CA HIS A 160 -13.74 9.91 -6.84
C HIS A 160 -15.20 10.36 -7.02
N THR A 161 -15.89 10.72 -5.94
CA THR A 161 -17.25 11.27 -6.01
C THR A 161 -17.26 12.63 -6.70
N ALA A 162 -16.29 13.49 -6.38
CA ALA A 162 -16.14 14.77 -7.07
C ALA A 162 -15.87 14.58 -8.58
N LEU A 163 -14.98 13.65 -8.93
CA LEU A 163 -14.70 13.31 -10.32
C LEU A 163 -15.97 12.79 -11.05
N GLN A 164 -16.66 11.83 -10.45
CA GLN A 164 -17.87 11.24 -11.03
C GLN A 164 -18.96 12.30 -11.28
N ASN A 165 -19.14 13.25 -10.38
CA ASN A 165 -20.09 14.36 -10.53
C ASN A 165 -19.74 15.28 -11.73
N ALA A 166 -18.45 15.33 -12.10
CA ALA A 166 -17.96 16.06 -13.26
C ALA A 166 -17.89 15.18 -14.55
N GLY A 167 -18.37 13.93 -14.52
CA GLY A 167 -18.24 13.00 -15.64
C GLY A 167 -16.82 12.45 -15.86
N LEU A 168 -15.95 12.60 -14.86
CA LEU A 168 -14.56 12.19 -14.89
C LEU A 168 -14.29 10.98 -13.97
N GLY A 169 -13.16 10.33 -14.16
CA GLY A 169 -12.75 9.20 -13.34
C GLY A 169 -11.33 8.74 -13.63
N VAL A 170 -10.90 7.72 -12.90
CA VAL A 170 -9.69 6.95 -13.13
C VAL A 170 -10.05 5.48 -13.26
N THR A 171 -9.20 4.68 -13.89
CA THR A 171 -9.43 3.25 -14.10
C THR A 171 -8.55 2.35 -13.25
N ASN A 172 -7.66 2.93 -12.46
CA ASN A 172 -6.78 2.23 -11.56
C ASN A 172 -6.68 3.01 -10.24
N CYS A 173 -7.05 2.38 -9.11
CA CYS A 173 -6.95 2.99 -7.79
C CYS A 173 -6.96 1.89 -6.71
N PRO A 174 -6.43 2.16 -5.51
CA PRO A 174 -6.57 1.26 -4.37
C PRO A 174 -8.04 1.01 -4.00
N ALA A 175 -8.34 -0.21 -3.56
CA ALA A 175 -9.71 -0.64 -3.26
C ALA A 175 -10.37 0.03 -2.03
N PRO A 176 -9.64 0.43 -0.94
CA PRO A 176 -10.26 1.10 0.19
C PRO A 176 -10.61 2.57 -0.13
N GLY A 177 -11.89 2.94 0.02
CA GLY A 177 -12.39 4.28 -0.27
C GLY A 177 -12.06 5.32 0.81
N ASP A 178 -11.74 4.90 2.01
CA ASP A 178 -11.40 5.77 3.15
C ASP A 178 -9.93 6.23 3.17
N LEU A 179 -9.05 5.69 2.31
CA LEU A 179 -7.67 6.17 2.22
C LEU A 179 -7.63 7.68 1.90
N THR A 180 -6.63 8.39 2.42
CA THR A 180 -6.37 9.77 1.99
C THR A 180 -5.55 9.81 0.71
N LEU A 181 -5.82 10.78 -0.16
CA LEU A 181 -5.04 11.00 -1.39
C LEU A 181 -3.54 11.10 -1.09
N GLY A 182 -3.14 11.88 -0.07
CA GLY A 182 -1.73 12.02 0.32
C GLY A 182 -1.09 10.71 0.76
N GLY A 183 -1.82 9.85 1.48
CA GLY A 183 -1.34 8.53 1.85
C GLY A 183 -1.16 7.62 0.63
N VAL A 184 -2.11 7.63 -0.30
CA VAL A 184 -2.05 6.85 -1.55
C VAL A 184 -0.85 7.26 -2.41
N LEU A 185 -0.63 8.57 -2.59
CA LEU A 185 0.51 9.08 -3.37
C LEU A 185 1.86 8.79 -2.68
N ALA A 186 1.90 8.82 -1.35
CA ALA A 186 3.13 8.60 -0.60
C ALA A 186 3.73 7.19 -0.80
N ILE A 187 2.88 6.17 -0.96
CA ILE A 187 3.27 4.75 -0.95
C ILE A 187 3.04 4.04 -2.30
N ASP A 188 2.85 4.80 -3.37
CA ASP A 188 2.64 4.25 -4.71
C ASP A 188 1.35 3.44 -4.87
N GLY A 189 0.23 3.98 -4.34
CA GLY A 189 -1.05 3.28 -4.29
C GLY A 189 -1.58 2.88 -5.66
N HIS A 190 -1.98 1.61 -5.80
CA HIS A 190 -2.36 0.98 -7.06
C HIS A 190 -3.63 0.15 -6.96
N GLY A 191 -4.14 -0.31 -8.09
CA GLY A 191 -5.22 -1.30 -8.21
C GLY A 191 -4.80 -2.51 -9.02
N THR A 192 -5.57 -2.84 -10.06
CA THR A 192 -5.22 -3.84 -11.07
C THR A 192 -5.63 -3.32 -12.45
N SER A 193 -4.67 -3.10 -13.33
CA SER A 193 -4.94 -2.59 -14.68
C SER A 193 -3.73 -2.70 -15.60
N VAL A 194 -3.92 -3.37 -16.74
CA VAL A 194 -3.07 -3.30 -17.92
C VAL A 194 -3.98 -3.10 -19.14
N PRO A 195 -3.49 -2.70 -20.31
CA PRO A 195 -4.33 -2.68 -21.51
C PRO A 195 -4.83 -4.10 -21.83
N ALA A 196 -6.13 -4.29 -22.08
CA ALA A 196 -6.61 -5.50 -22.72
C ALA A 196 -6.01 -5.61 -24.14
N VAL A 197 -5.98 -6.82 -24.71
CA VAL A 197 -5.50 -6.97 -26.10
C VAL A 197 -6.35 -6.13 -27.03
N GLY A 198 -5.71 -5.17 -27.73
CA GLY A 198 -6.40 -4.22 -28.61
C GLY A 198 -7.03 -3.01 -27.92
N GLU A 199 -6.93 -2.89 -26.60
CA GLU A 199 -7.38 -1.68 -25.89
C GLU A 199 -6.41 -0.52 -26.16
N THR A 200 -6.94 0.59 -26.61
CA THR A 200 -6.18 1.83 -26.77
C THR A 200 -6.22 2.63 -25.46
N PRO A 201 -5.06 3.10 -24.93
CA PRO A 201 -5.03 3.96 -23.75
C PRO A 201 -5.90 5.20 -23.95
N ARG A 202 -6.76 5.49 -22.97
CA ARG A 202 -7.68 6.64 -23.01
C ARG A 202 -6.98 7.89 -22.49
N PRO A 203 -7.22 9.07 -23.05
CA PRO A 203 -6.66 10.31 -22.54
C PRO A 203 -6.99 10.50 -21.05
N GLY A 204 -5.96 10.86 -20.25
CA GLY A 204 -6.10 11.10 -18.82
C GLY A 204 -6.09 9.86 -17.93
N HIS A 205 -6.05 8.64 -18.50
CA HIS A 205 -5.91 7.39 -17.77
C HIS A 205 -4.52 6.82 -17.92
N THR A 206 -4.06 6.09 -16.88
CA THR A 206 -2.83 5.29 -16.89
C THR A 206 -3.15 3.87 -16.41
N PHE A 207 -2.21 2.94 -16.61
CA PHE A 207 -2.32 1.56 -16.13
C PHE A 207 -1.40 1.28 -14.94
N GLY A 208 -0.57 2.25 -14.57
CA GLY A 208 0.32 2.20 -13.41
C GLY A 208 -0.36 2.64 -12.12
N THR A 209 0.42 3.24 -11.23
CA THR A 209 -0.06 3.72 -9.93
C THR A 209 -0.80 5.06 -10.04
N MET A 210 -1.46 5.46 -8.93
CA MET A 210 -2.07 6.80 -8.82
C MET A 210 -1.01 7.92 -8.92
N SER A 211 0.21 7.66 -8.49
CA SER A 211 1.33 8.62 -8.54
C SER A 211 1.74 8.97 -9.97
N ASN A 212 1.51 8.07 -10.93
CA ASN A 212 1.78 8.36 -12.34
C ASN A 212 0.78 9.33 -13.00
N LEU A 213 -0.34 9.63 -12.31
CA LEU A 213 -1.29 10.66 -12.74
C LEU A 213 -0.87 12.10 -12.38
N LEU A 214 0.15 12.26 -11.53
CA LEU A 214 0.58 13.56 -11.01
C LEU A 214 1.09 14.49 -12.11
N ARG A 215 0.61 15.73 -12.08
CA ARG A 215 1.06 16.85 -12.93
C ARG A 215 1.78 17.93 -12.13
N ALA A 216 1.38 18.12 -10.87
CA ALA A 216 2.04 19.04 -9.95
C ALA A 216 1.76 18.61 -8.51
N VAL A 217 2.62 19.02 -7.58
CA VAL A 217 2.39 18.92 -6.15
C VAL A 217 2.80 20.21 -5.44
N THR A 218 2.10 20.57 -4.36
CA THR A 218 2.54 21.60 -3.42
C THR A 218 3.00 20.92 -2.15
N ALA A 219 4.26 21.15 -1.77
CA ALA A 219 4.91 20.57 -0.61
C ALA A 219 5.44 21.62 0.35
N VAL A 220 5.60 21.23 1.61
CA VAL A 220 6.34 22.01 2.60
C VAL A 220 7.80 21.60 2.50
N VAL A 221 8.67 22.56 2.21
CA VAL A 221 10.09 22.36 1.96
C VAL A 221 10.94 23.43 2.62
N TRP A 222 12.20 23.12 2.90
CA TRP A 222 13.17 24.06 3.41
C TRP A 222 13.60 25.06 2.34
N ASP A 223 13.58 26.34 2.66
CA ASP A 223 14.15 27.41 1.85
C ASP A 223 15.46 27.90 2.47
N THR A 224 16.56 27.69 1.79
CA THR A 224 17.91 28.05 2.26
C THR A 224 18.14 29.56 2.35
N THR A 225 17.33 30.36 1.63
CA THR A 225 17.48 31.84 1.64
C THR A 225 16.83 32.44 2.89
N SER A 226 15.65 31.98 3.25
CA SER A 226 14.94 32.45 4.44
C SER A 226 15.24 31.62 5.69
N GLU A 227 15.95 30.50 5.54
CA GLU A 227 16.22 29.53 6.60
C GLU A 227 14.95 29.08 7.34
N THR A 228 13.89 28.83 6.57
CA THR A 228 12.59 28.38 7.08
C THR A 228 11.93 27.39 6.14
N TYR A 229 10.98 26.61 6.67
CA TYR A 229 10.08 25.82 5.83
C TYR A 229 9.05 26.74 5.20
N VAL A 230 8.79 26.52 3.90
CA VAL A 230 7.84 27.28 3.08
C VAL A 230 7.00 26.34 2.22
N LEU A 231 5.91 26.86 1.64
CA LEU A 231 5.18 26.15 0.57
C LEU A 231 5.87 26.38 -0.76
N ARG A 232 6.07 25.31 -1.51
CA ARG A 232 6.56 25.36 -2.89
C ARG A 232 5.79 24.37 -3.77
N THR A 233 5.41 24.84 -4.96
CA THR A 233 4.76 24.00 -5.98
C THR A 233 5.79 23.54 -6.98
N PHE A 234 5.75 22.24 -7.29
CA PHE A 234 6.61 21.57 -8.26
C PHE A 234 5.76 21.04 -9.41
N GLN A 235 6.18 21.33 -10.62
CA GLN A 235 5.57 20.77 -11.84
C GLN A 235 6.16 19.40 -12.15
N ARG A 236 5.43 18.52 -12.82
CA ARG A 236 5.89 17.16 -13.15
C ARG A 236 7.23 17.11 -13.86
N SER A 237 7.63 18.18 -14.55
CA SER A 237 8.92 18.33 -15.23
C SER A 237 10.06 18.76 -14.30
N ASP A 238 9.78 19.25 -13.10
CA ASP A 238 10.81 19.68 -12.17
C ASP A 238 11.60 18.48 -11.64
N PRO A 239 12.94 18.58 -11.49
CA PRO A 239 13.76 17.45 -11.06
C PRO A 239 13.34 16.82 -9.73
N GLU A 240 12.83 17.62 -8.80
CA GLU A 240 12.38 17.16 -7.50
C GLU A 240 11.17 16.21 -7.58
N MET A 241 10.38 16.31 -8.65
CA MET A 241 9.25 15.39 -8.86
C MET A 241 9.67 13.94 -9.06
N ALA A 242 10.92 13.70 -9.42
CA ALA A 242 11.48 12.36 -9.45
C ALA A 242 11.37 11.64 -8.09
N ALA A 243 11.53 12.37 -6.99
CA ALA A 243 11.36 11.83 -5.63
C ALA A 243 9.98 12.13 -5.05
N LEU A 244 9.39 13.30 -5.33
CA LEU A 244 8.12 13.72 -4.74
C LEU A 244 6.91 12.92 -5.24
N SER A 245 7.00 12.26 -6.40
CA SER A 245 5.91 11.44 -6.94
C SER A 245 5.58 10.23 -6.07
N VAL A 246 6.61 9.60 -5.45
CA VAL A 246 6.46 8.54 -4.44
C VAL A 246 7.45 8.87 -3.32
N HIS A 247 6.96 9.39 -2.20
CA HIS A 247 7.84 10.09 -1.25
C HIS A 247 7.95 9.42 0.13
N LEU A 248 7.22 8.35 0.40
CA LEU A 248 7.25 7.57 1.66
C LEU A 248 7.06 8.43 2.94
N GLY A 249 6.50 9.62 2.79
CA GLY A 249 6.37 10.59 3.87
C GLY A 249 7.68 11.33 4.22
N ARG A 250 8.74 11.27 3.39
CA ARG A 250 9.95 12.13 3.48
C ARG A 250 9.69 13.55 3.00
N ALA A 251 8.53 13.81 2.41
CA ALA A 251 8.01 15.13 2.11
C ALA A 251 6.59 15.28 2.66
N PHE A 252 6.18 16.48 3.01
CA PHE A 252 4.82 16.78 3.42
C PHE A 252 4.08 17.47 2.27
N LEU A 253 3.35 16.67 1.48
CA LEU A 253 2.49 17.21 0.42
C LEU A 253 1.20 17.74 1.03
N VAL A 254 0.79 18.95 0.64
CA VAL A 254 -0.46 19.58 1.08
C VAL A 254 -1.53 19.58 0.00
N GLU A 255 -1.11 19.55 -1.27
CA GLU A 255 -1.97 19.58 -2.44
C GLU A 255 -1.33 18.81 -3.60
N ALA A 256 -2.14 18.17 -4.43
CA ALA A 256 -1.71 17.47 -5.62
C ALA A 256 -2.66 17.77 -6.79
N THR A 257 -2.09 17.99 -7.98
CA THR A 257 -2.81 18.11 -9.23
C THR A 257 -2.58 16.83 -10.05
N LEU A 258 -3.67 16.14 -10.40
CA LEU A 258 -3.63 14.91 -11.18
C LEU A 258 -4.36 15.12 -12.51
N GLN A 259 -3.86 14.48 -13.57
CA GLN A 259 -4.69 14.30 -14.77
C GLN A 259 -5.77 13.26 -14.51
N VAL A 260 -6.91 13.41 -15.16
CA VAL A 260 -8.03 12.49 -15.10
C VAL A 260 -8.68 12.35 -16.49
N GLY A 261 -9.38 11.25 -16.70
CA GLY A 261 -10.06 10.99 -17.98
C GLY A 261 -11.57 10.97 -17.84
N ALA A 262 -12.26 10.76 -18.97
CA ALA A 262 -13.70 10.53 -18.97
C ALA A 262 -14.05 9.31 -18.12
N ASN A 263 -15.07 9.42 -17.27
CA ASN A 263 -15.51 8.28 -16.44
C ASN A 263 -15.99 7.13 -17.33
N VAL A 264 -15.82 5.92 -16.83
CA VAL A 264 -16.21 4.70 -17.55
C VAL A 264 -17.20 3.87 -16.73
N ARG A 265 -18.07 3.16 -17.43
CA ARG A 265 -18.87 2.08 -16.85
C ARG A 265 -18.07 0.79 -16.89
N LEU A 266 -17.99 0.13 -15.76
CA LEU A 266 -17.36 -1.17 -15.60
C LEU A 266 -18.41 -2.25 -15.37
N ARG A 267 -18.08 -3.46 -15.79
CA ARG A 267 -18.73 -4.70 -15.39
C ARG A 267 -17.71 -5.50 -14.57
N CYS A 268 -18.08 -5.92 -13.39
CA CYS A 268 -17.25 -6.80 -12.53
C CYS A 268 -17.89 -8.18 -12.45
N GLN A 269 -17.24 -9.19 -12.99
CA GLN A 269 -17.68 -10.57 -12.91
C GLN A 269 -16.84 -11.33 -11.88
N SER A 270 -17.50 -12.04 -10.98
CA SER A 270 -16.89 -12.89 -9.95
C SER A 270 -17.05 -14.35 -10.32
N TYR A 271 -15.96 -15.11 -10.23
CA TYR A 271 -15.94 -16.54 -10.52
C TYR A 271 -15.33 -17.32 -9.36
N ARG A 272 -15.94 -18.48 -9.06
CA ARG A 272 -15.47 -19.46 -8.09
C ARG A 272 -15.34 -20.88 -8.72
N SER A 273 -15.59 -20.98 -10.02
CA SER A 273 -15.60 -22.24 -10.75
C SER A 273 -14.23 -22.67 -11.30
N TYR A 274 -13.26 -21.77 -11.33
CA TYR A 274 -11.91 -22.07 -11.81
C TYR A 274 -11.04 -22.56 -10.64
N SER A 275 -10.35 -23.68 -10.81
CA SER A 275 -9.39 -24.15 -9.81
C SER A 275 -8.07 -23.37 -9.90
N ALA A 276 -7.33 -23.30 -8.78
CA ALA A 276 -5.99 -22.71 -8.77
C ALA A 276 -5.03 -23.48 -9.69
N ALA A 277 -5.17 -24.81 -9.77
CA ALA A 277 -4.37 -25.65 -10.66
C ALA A 277 -4.59 -25.31 -12.14
N GLU A 278 -5.79 -24.90 -12.53
CA GLU A 278 -6.16 -24.48 -13.88
C GLU A 278 -5.74 -23.02 -14.13
N LEU A 279 -6.16 -22.12 -13.25
CA LEU A 279 -5.95 -20.68 -13.39
C LEU A 279 -4.47 -20.28 -13.31
N PHE A 280 -3.69 -20.96 -12.46
CA PHE A 280 -2.26 -20.72 -12.27
C PHE A 280 -1.37 -21.79 -12.93
N ALA A 281 -1.90 -22.54 -13.90
CA ALA A 281 -1.16 -23.57 -14.61
C ALA A 281 0.12 -23.01 -15.24
N ALA A 282 1.21 -23.78 -15.17
CA ALA A 282 2.46 -23.40 -15.82
C ALA A 282 2.30 -23.32 -17.35
N PRO A 283 2.94 -22.35 -18.01
CA PRO A 283 2.94 -22.30 -19.47
C PRO A 283 3.40 -23.61 -20.08
N GLY A 284 2.67 -24.14 -21.07
CA GLY A 284 3.01 -25.39 -21.74
C GLY A 284 2.72 -26.67 -20.94
N SER A 285 2.03 -26.58 -19.79
CA SER A 285 1.66 -27.76 -18.97
C SER A 285 0.61 -28.67 -19.62
N GLY A 286 0.03 -28.28 -20.74
CA GLY A 286 -1.05 -29.02 -21.39
C GLY A 286 -2.43 -28.82 -20.74
N SER A 287 -2.56 -27.91 -19.78
CA SER A 287 -3.87 -27.48 -19.27
C SER A 287 -4.72 -26.94 -20.39
N THR A 288 -5.97 -27.40 -20.48
CA THR A 288 -6.97 -26.96 -21.47
C THR A 288 -7.89 -25.88 -20.90
N GLY A 289 -7.77 -25.58 -19.61
CA GLY A 289 -8.54 -24.56 -18.91
C GLY A 289 -8.05 -23.14 -19.19
N LYS A 290 -8.92 -22.17 -18.90
CA LYS A 290 -8.61 -20.76 -19.04
C LYS A 290 -7.69 -20.30 -17.91
N THR A 291 -6.54 -19.73 -18.27
CA THR A 291 -5.52 -19.28 -17.33
C THR A 291 -5.76 -17.83 -16.86
N PHE A 292 -5.02 -17.39 -15.84
CA PHE A 292 -5.02 -16.00 -15.39
C PHE A 292 -4.63 -15.04 -16.53
N ALA A 293 -3.59 -15.40 -17.31
CA ALA A 293 -3.14 -14.59 -18.43
C ALA A 293 -4.20 -14.47 -19.54
N ASP A 294 -5.04 -15.49 -19.74
CA ASP A 294 -6.14 -15.41 -20.71
C ASP A 294 -7.18 -14.36 -20.27
N PHE A 295 -7.57 -14.37 -18.99
CA PHE A 295 -8.46 -13.36 -18.44
C PHE A 295 -7.84 -11.95 -18.51
N LEU A 296 -6.54 -11.83 -18.19
CA LEU A 296 -5.81 -10.58 -18.27
C LEU A 296 -5.76 -10.04 -19.70
N ASN A 297 -5.55 -10.91 -20.69
CA ASN A 297 -5.53 -10.52 -22.09
C ASN A 297 -6.89 -10.03 -22.59
N GLU A 298 -7.97 -10.64 -22.12
CA GLU A 298 -9.32 -10.25 -22.51
C GLU A 298 -9.81 -8.96 -21.84
N SER A 299 -9.48 -8.76 -20.56
CA SER A 299 -10.08 -7.68 -19.75
C SER A 299 -9.10 -6.58 -19.34
N GLY A 300 -7.83 -6.90 -19.23
CA GLY A 300 -6.80 -6.03 -18.69
C GLY A 300 -6.89 -5.77 -17.16
N ARG A 301 -7.94 -6.25 -16.49
CA ARG A 301 -8.21 -5.95 -15.08
C ARG A 301 -8.68 -7.22 -14.37
N VAL A 302 -7.76 -7.86 -13.65
CA VAL A 302 -7.97 -9.16 -13.01
C VAL A 302 -7.40 -9.16 -11.60
N GLU A 303 -8.14 -9.68 -10.66
CA GLU A 303 -7.69 -9.96 -9.30
C GLU A 303 -8.08 -11.39 -8.92
N THR A 304 -7.20 -12.07 -8.23
CA THR A 304 -7.51 -13.35 -7.59
C THR A 304 -7.27 -13.29 -6.10
N ILE A 305 -8.16 -13.91 -5.34
CA ILE A 305 -8.11 -14.03 -3.88
C ILE A 305 -8.19 -15.52 -3.57
N LEU A 306 -7.05 -16.13 -3.22
CA LEU A 306 -6.94 -17.55 -2.89
C LEU A 306 -6.90 -17.71 -1.37
N PHE A 307 -7.91 -18.36 -0.80
CA PHE A 307 -7.92 -18.68 0.62
C PHE A 307 -7.02 -19.90 0.91
N PRO A 308 -6.32 -19.91 2.07
CA PRO A 308 -5.38 -20.98 2.37
C PRO A 308 -6.09 -22.34 2.45
N PHE A 309 -5.43 -23.39 1.94
CA PHE A 309 -5.93 -24.76 1.90
C PHE A 309 -7.27 -24.92 1.14
N THR A 310 -7.55 -24.06 0.16
CA THR A 310 -8.69 -24.21 -0.75
C THR A 310 -8.23 -24.32 -2.20
N ASP A 311 -9.04 -24.97 -3.04
CA ASP A 311 -8.67 -25.25 -4.43
C ASP A 311 -9.08 -24.14 -5.40
N ASN A 312 -10.17 -23.41 -5.10
CA ASN A 312 -10.75 -22.44 -6.02
C ASN A 312 -10.57 -21.01 -5.50
N PRO A 313 -9.78 -20.15 -6.18
CA PRO A 313 -9.71 -18.74 -5.84
C PRO A 313 -11.00 -18.01 -6.16
N TRP A 314 -11.23 -16.89 -5.53
CA TRP A 314 -12.21 -15.89 -5.98
C TRP A 314 -11.55 -15.05 -7.07
N LEU A 315 -11.93 -15.30 -8.31
CA LEU A 315 -11.47 -14.54 -9.47
C LEU A 315 -12.45 -13.40 -9.75
N LYS A 316 -11.94 -12.18 -9.82
CA LYS A 316 -12.67 -10.96 -10.18
C LYS A 316 -12.11 -10.40 -11.48
N VAL A 317 -12.99 -10.12 -12.43
CA VAL A 317 -12.64 -9.62 -13.76
C VAL A 317 -13.46 -8.37 -14.05
N TRP A 318 -12.78 -7.24 -14.29
CA TRP A 318 -13.44 -6.00 -14.67
C TRP A 318 -13.25 -5.72 -16.16
N THR A 319 -14.36 -5.42 -16.85
CA THR A 319 -14.35 -4.99 -18.25
C THR A 319 -15.01 -3.62 -18.41
N ILE A 320 -14.50 -2.80 -19.31
CA ILE A 320 -15.17 -1.55 -19.69
C ILE A 320 -16.38 -1.92 -20.52
N THR A 321 -17.57 -1.64 -20.00
CA THR A 321 -18.84 -2.05 -20.58
C THR A 321 -19.81 -0.86 -20.55
N PRO A 322 -19.87 -0.04 -21.62
CA PRO A 322 -20.67 1.20 -21.64
C PRO A 322 -22.16 0.98 -21.39
N GLU A 323 -22.71 -0.09 -21.96
CA GLU A 323 -24.11 -0.46 -21.82
C GLU A 323 -24.28 -1.57 -20.80
N LYS A 324 -25.35 -1.47 -19.99
CA LYS A 324 -25.63 -2.46 -18.95
C LYS A 324 -26.03 -3.80 -19.58
N PRO A 325 -25.30 -4.89 -19.31
CA PRO A 325 -25.72 -6.23 -19.71
C PRO A 325 -27.05 -6.61 -19.01
N PHE A 326 -27.90 -7.36 -19.69
CA PHE A 326 -29.26 -7.64 -19.23
C PHE A 326 -29.32 -8.30 -17.85
N LEU A 327 -28.40 -9.21 -17.55
CA LEU A 327 -28.37 -9.94 -16.27
C LEU A 327 -27.50 -9.27 -15.20
N SER A 328 -26.73 -8.24 -15.52
CA SER A 328 -25.85 -7.59 -14.55
C SER A 328 -26.67 -6.77 -13.54
N ARG A 329 -26.32 -6.91 -12.26
CA ARG A 329 -26.84 -6.06 -11.19
C ARG A 329 -26.21 -4.67 -11.29
N GLU A 330 -27.04 -3.64 -11.38
CA GLU A 330 -26.58 -2.26 -11.33
C GLU A 330 -26.25 -1.84 -9.89
N VAL A 331 -25.13 -1.15 -9.72
CA VAL A 331 -24.71 -0.53 -8.47
C VAL A 331 -24.46 0.95 -8.66
N SER A 332 -24.86 1.76 -7.69
CA SER A 332 -24.81 3.24 -7.72
C SER A 332 -24.03 3.84 -6.54
N ALA A 333 -23.36 3.01 -5.79
CA ALA A 333 -22.47 3.37 -4.69
C ALA A 333 -21.36 2.31 -4.60
N PRO A 334 -20.21 2.60 -3.92
CA PRO A 334 -19.14 1.63 -3.71
C PRO A 334 -19.67 0.29 -3.18
N PHE A 335 -19.50 -0.78 -3.97
CA PHE A 335 -20.01 -2.10 -3.64
C PHE A 335 -18.99 -2.88 -2.81
N ASN A 336 -19.13 -2.83 -1.49
CA ASN A 336 -18.14 -3.35 -0.55
C ASN A 336 -18.33 -4.84 -0.20
N TYR A 337 -19.04 -5.62 -0.98
CA TYR A 337 -19.30 -7.04 -0.70
C TYR A 337 -19.67 -7.28 0.77
N PRO A 338 -20.94 -7.08 1.18
CA PRO A 338 -21.37 -7.07 2.59
C PRO A 338 -20.94 -8.29 3.39
N PHE A 339 -20.78 -9.44 2.74
CA PHE A 339 -20.32 -10.68 3.37
C PHE A 339 -18.84 -10.67 3.79
N SER A 340 -17.99 -9.80 3.21
CA SER A 340 -16.60 -9.66 3.66
C SER A 340 -16.47 -8.81 4.92
N ASP A 341 -17.50 -8.00 5.24
CA ASP A 341 -17.54 -7.17 6.44
C ASP A 341 -18.26 -7.86 7.62
N ASN A 342 -19.22 -8.73 7.31
CA ASN A 342 -20.04 -9.43 8.31
C ASN A 342 -19.41 -10.78 8.66
N ILE A 343 -18.36 -10.73 9.49
CA ILE A 343 -17.76 -11.95 10.02
C ILE A 343 -18.77 -12.64 10.95
N SER A 344 -19.19 -13.88 10.62
CA SER A 344 -20.08 -14.65 11.46
C SER A 344 -19.46 -14.91 12.84
N LYS A 345 -20.29 -15.23 13.84
CA LYS A 345 -19.81 -15.57 15.18
C LYS A 345 -18.86 -16.78 15.15
N GLU A 346 -19.14 -17.74 14.29
CA GLU A 346 -18.34 -18.95 14.10
C GLU A 346 -16.97 -18.60 13.52
N VAL A 347 -16.92 -17.75 12.50
CA VAL A 347 -15.65 -17.25 11.91
C VAL A 347 -14.87 -16.44 12.94
N SER A 348 -15.53 -15.57 13.72
CA SER A 348 -14.88 -14.82 14.81
C SER A 348 -14.31 -15.73 15.88
N GLN A 349 -14.98 -16.85 16.20
CA GLN A 349 -14.48 -17.85 17.14
C GLN A 349 -13.25 -18.59 16.59
N LEU A 350 -13.25 -18.94 15.30
CA LEU A 350 -12.06 -19.54 14.65
C LEU A 350 -10.86 -18.59 14.72
N VAL A 351 -11.04 -17.31 14.39
CA VAL A 351 -10.00 -16.29 14.51
C VAL A 351 -9.45 -16.23 15.95
N ALA A 352 -10.34 -16.17 16.96
CA ALA A 352 -9.93 -16.12 18.36
C ALA A 352 -9.16 -17.39 18.79
N GLN A 353 -9.56 -18.56 18.32
CA GLN A 353 -8.87 -19.82 18.61
C GLN A 353 -7.50 -19.89 17.93
N ILE A 354 -7.40 -19.51 16.68
CA ILE A 354 -6.14 -19.49 15.94
C ILE A 354 -5.13 -18.56 16.64
N THR A 355 -5.54 -17.35 17.01
CA THR A 355 -4.67 -16.38 17.69
C THR A 355 -4.29 -16.79 19.12
N THR A 356 -5.05 -17.70 19.74
CA THR A 356 -4.71 -18.29 21.05
C THR A 356 -3.96 -19.63 20.95
N GLY A 357 -3.52 -20.04 19.75
CA GLY A 357 -2.64 -21.18 19.55
C GLY A 357 -3.25 -22.39 18.84
N ALA A 358 -4.57 -22.40 18.55
CA ALA A 358 -5.21 -23.48 17.81
C ALA A 358 -4.99 -23.33 16.29
N VAL A 359 -3.72 -23.17 15.87
CA VAL A 359 -3.33 -22.86 14.48
C VAL A 359 -3.75 -23.94 13.47
N TRP A 360 -3.92 -25.19 13.92
CA TRP A 360 -4.42 -26.30 13.08
C TRP A 360 -5.85 -26.10 12.54
N LEU A 361 -6.58 -25.11 13.05
CA LEU A 361 -7.89 -24.72 12.52
C LEU A 361 -7.82 -23.88 11.25
N THR A 362 -6.62 -23.48 10.81
CA THR A 362 -6.41 -22.67 9.60
C THR A 362 -7.08 -23.27 8.35
N PRO A 363 -7.00 -24.58 8.04
CA PRO A 363 -7.70 -25.13 6.87
C PRO A 363 -9.23 -24.98 6.99
N ALA A 364 -9.80 -25.17 8.17
CA ALA A 364 -11.23 -24.96 8.41
C ALA A 364 -11.62 -23.48 8.27
N PHE A 365 -10.73 -22.56 8.69
CA PHE A 365 -10.93 -21.13 8.54
C PHE A 365 -10.87 -20.71 7.07
N GLY A 366 -9.92 -21.21 6.28
CA GLY A 366 -9.85 -20.96 4.83
C GLY A 366 -11.10 -21.45 4.10
N ALA A 367 -11.57 -22.65 4.42
CA ALA A 367 -12.81 -23.21 3.87
C ALA A 367 -14.04 -22.36 4.26
N ALA A 368 -14.11 -21.86 5.50
CA ALA A 368 -15.18 -20.99 5.95
C ALA A 368 -15.19 -19.64 5.22
N GLN A 369 -14.01 -19.05 4.97
CA GLN A 369 -13.89 -17.82 4.19
C GLN A 369 -14.37 -18.03 2.73
N ALA A 370 -13.93 -19.12 2.09
CA ALA A 370 -14.36 -19.47 0.73
C ALA A 370 -15.88 -19.67 0.64
N LEU A 371 -16.45 -20.41 1.59
CA LEU A 371 -17.91 -20.62 1.67
C LEU A 371 -18.68 -19.32 1.91
N ALA A 372 -18.16 -18.42 2.73
CA ALA A 372 -18.79 -17.11 2.96
C ALA A 372 -18.85 -16.29 1.66
N VAL A 373 -17.78 -16.34 0.83
CA VAL A 373 -17.79 -15.72 -0.49
C VAL A 373 -18.84 -16.35 -1.40
N ASP A 374 -18.90 -17.69 -1.49
CA ASP A 374 -19.86 -18.39 -2.36
C ASP A 374 -21.32 -18.05 -1.99
N ILE A 375 -21.65 -18.10 -0.67
CA ILE A 375 -22.98 -17.74 -0.17
C ILE A 375 -23.27 -16.25 -0.43
N GLY A 376 -22.30 -15.37 -0.11
CA GLY A 376 -22.48 -13.94 -0.26
C GLY A 376 -22.67 -13.50 -1.71
N LEU A 377 -21.90 -14.04 -2.65
CA LEU A 377 -22.06 -13.77 -4.07
C LEU A 377 -23.45 -14.19 -4.57
N ALA A 378 -23.99 -15.30 -4.05
CA ALA A 378 -25.31 -15.79 -4.41
C ALA A 378 -26.44 -14.95 -3.77
N THR A 379 -26.35 -14.68 -2.45
CA THR A 379 -27.41 -13.95 -1.71
C THR A 379 -27.50 -12.49 -2.13
N ASP A 380 -26.35 -11.87 -2.38
CA ASP A 380 -26.26 -10.46 -2.77
C ASP A 380 -26.38 -10.26 -4.28
N LEU A 381 -26.55 -11.32 -5.06
CA LEU A 381 -26.56 -11.29 -6.53
C LEU A 381 -25.33 -10.55 -7.07
N ALA A 382 -24.16 -10.83 -6.50
CA ALA A 382 -22.92 -10.10 -6.73
C ALA A 382 -21.95 -10.81 -7.71
N TRP A 383 -22.43 -11.84 -8.41
CA TRP A 383 -21.65 -12.54 -9.44
C TRP A 383 -21.35 -11.68 -10.67
N ASP A 384 -22.19 -10.69 -10.94
CA ASP A 384 -22.12 -9.86 -12.14
C ASP A 384 -22.65 -8.46 -11.81
N LEU A 385 -21.74 -7.54 -11.52
CA LEU A 385 -22.04 -6.17 -11.15
C LEU A 385 -21.73 -5.22 -12.31
N TRP A 386 -22.51 -4.15 -12.43
CA TRP A 386 -22.28 -3.10 -13.40
C TRP A 386 -22.54 -1.72 -12.78
N GLY A 387 -21.64 -0.76 -13.04
CA GLY A 387 -21.72 0.57 -12.43
C GLY A 387 -20.62 1.50 -12.92
N TRP A 388 -20.54 2.69 -12.35
CA TRP A 388 -19.42 3.59 -12.58
C TRP A 388 -18.13 3.06 -11.97
N SER A 389 -16.97 3.49 -12.49
CA SER A 389 -15.66 3.02 -12.04
C SER A 389 -15.49 3.12 -10.53
N LYS A 390 -15.85 4.25 -9.90
CA LYS A 390 -15.82 4.42 -8.45
C LYS A 390 -16.59 3.31 -7.72
N ASP A 391 -17.78 2.97 -8.18
CA ASP A 391 -18.69 2.06 -7.48
C ASP A 391 -18.24 0.60 -7.52
N LEU A 392 -17.36 0.26 -8.47
CA LEU A 392 -16.81 -1.09 -8.64
C LEU A 392 -15.34 -1.21 -8.28
N LEU A 393 -14.59 -0.11 -8.17
CA LEU A 393 -13.17 -0.12 -7.78
C LEU A 393 -12.98 0.10 -6.28
N LEU A 394 -13.86 0.86 -5.60
CA LEU A 394 -13.80 1.07 -4.16
C LEU A 394 -14.66 0.03 -3.44
N TYR A 395 -14.11 -1.16 -3.20
CA TYR A 395 -14.87 -2.30 -2.67
C TYR A 395 -14.38 -2.80 -1.29
N ILE A 396 -13.47 -2.08 -0.62
CA ILE A 396 -12.99 -2.40 0.73
C ILE A 396 -13.45 -1.33 1.70
N ARG A 397 -13.95 -1.75 2.88
CA ARG A 397 -14.34 -0.87 4.00
C ARG A 397 -13.37 -0.96 5.17
N PRO A 398 -13.35 0.06 6.04
CA PRO A 398 -12.56 0.03 7.28
C PRO A 398 -12.94 -1.12 8.23
N THR A 399 -14.13 -1.69 8.06
CA THR A 399 -14.70 -2.79 8.87
C THR A 399 -14.28 -4.19 8.43
N THR A 400 -13.65 -4.32 7.27
CA THR A 400 -13.12 -5.61 6.76
C THR A 400 -12.14 -6.24 7.76
N LEU A 401 -12.09 -7.58 7.79
CA LEU A 401 -11.20 -8.35 8.67
C LEU A 401 -9.77 -7.82 8.60
N ARG A 402 -9.23 -7.46 9.76
CA ARG A 402 -7.87 -6.93 9.86
C ARG A 402 -6.86 -8.04 9.70
N VAL A 403 -5.91 -7.82 8.81
CA VAL A 403 -4.85 -8.77 8.49
C VAL A 403 -3.50 -8.06 8.51
N THR A 404 -2.42 -8.80 8.74
CA THR A 404 -1.07 -8.41 8.35
C THR A 404 -0.83 -8.86 6.91
N ALA A 405 0.06 -8.20 6.21
CA ALA A 405 0.36 -8.52 4.81
C ALA A 405 1.83 -8.24 4.50
N ASN A 406 2.49 -9.13 3.76
CA ASN A 406 3.66 -8.76 2.98
C ASN A 406 3.25 -8.49 1.53
N GLY A 407 4.08 -7.73 0.79
CA GLY A 407 3.75 -7.38 -0.59
C GLY A 407 4.97 -7.07 -1.45
N TYR A 408 4.96 -7.60 -2.70
CA TYR A 408 6.03 -7.41 -3.68
C TYR A 408 5.45 -7.22 -5.07
N ALA A 409 6.11 -6.33 -5.84
CA ALA A 409 5.90 -6.17 -7.27
C ALA A 409 6.98 -6.95 -8.04
N VAL A 410 6.57 -7.84 -8.91
CA VAL A 410 7.45 -8.58 -9.82
C VAL A 410 7.28 -8.04 -11.23
N SER A 411 8.21 -7.18 -11.67
CA SER A 411 8.24 -6.63 -13.03
C SER A 411 8.69 -7.70 -14.03
N CYS A 412 7.98 -7.84 -15.14
CA CYS A 412 8.28 -8.80 -16.19
C CYS A 412 7.62 -8.38 -17.53
N ARG A 413 7.89 -9.15 -18.58
CA ARG A 413 7.11 -9.05 -19.82
C ARG A 413 5.70 -9.59 -19.59
N ARG A 414 4.69 -9.00 -20.22
CA ARG A 414 3.32 -9.51 -20.17
C ARG A 414 3.23 -11.01 -20.53
N ALA A 415 4.02 -11.45 -21.49
CA ALA A 415 4.06 -12.86 -21.87
C ALA A 415 4.53 -13.80 -20.74
N ASP A 416 5.27 -13.29 -19.77
CA ASP A 416 5.80 -14.04 -18.64
C ASP A 416 4.90 -14.01 -17.39
N VAL A 417 3.82 -13.21 -17.38
CA VAL A 417 2.91 -13.08 -16.23
C VAL A 417 2.40 -14.44 -15.74
N GLN A 418 1.99 -15.32 -16.66
CA GLN A 418 1.51 -16.65 -16.29
C GLN A 418 2.61 -17.51 -15.64
N ARG A 419 3.84 -17.40 -16.11
CA ARG A 419 5.01 -18.07 -15.52
C ARG A 419 5.28 -17.55 -14.10
N VAL A 420 5.31 -16.23 -13.92
CA VAL A 420 5.52 -15.59 -12.61
C VAL A 420 4.49 -16.09 -11.60
N ILE A 421 3.21 -16.07 -11.96
CA ILE A 421 2.11 -16.52 -11.09
C ILE A 421 2.21 -18.01 -10.78
N SER A 422 2.52 -18.84 -11.78
CA SER A 422 2.64 -20.28 -11.62
C SER A 422 3.78 -20.67 -10.66
N GLU A 423 4.95 -20.06 -10.82
CA GLU A 423 6.12 -20.31 -9.96
C GLU A 423 5.84 -19.87 -8.52
N PHE A 424 5.23 -18.69 -8.33
CA PHE A 424 4.83 -18.19 -7.01
C PHE A 424 3.83 -19.15 -6.34
N HIS A 425 2.78 -19.56 -7.05
CA HIS A 425 1.75 -20.45 -6.51
C HIS A 425 2.35 -21.80 -6.12
N ALA A 426 3.24 -22.36 -6.94
CA ALA A 426 3.92 -23.63 -6.63
C ALA A 426 4.74 -23.51 -5.33
N LYS A 427 5.50 -22.42 -5.17
CA LYS A 427 6.30 -22.16 -3.95
C LYS A 427 5.41 -21.90 -2.72
N TYR A 428 4.32 -21.17 -2.88
CA TYR A 428 3.36 -20.92 -1.81
C TYR A 428 2.77 -22.24 -1.28
N ILE A 429 2.34 -23.15 -2.16
CA ILE A 429 1.80 -24.46 -1.78
C ILE A 429 2.88 -25.36 -1.13
N GLU A 430 4.11 -25.35 -1.67
CA GLU A 430 5.25 -26.08 -1.09
C GLU A 430 5.51 -25.63 0.35
N LEU A 431 5.59 -24.34 0.60
CA LEU A 431 5.81 -23.79 1.94
C LEU A 431 4.62 -24.09 2.87
N GLN A 432 3.38 -23.91 2.40
CA GLN A 432 2.19 -24.27 3.18
C GLN A 432 2.25 -25.72 3.64
N GLN A 433 2.64 -26.65 2.76
CA GLN A 433 2.76 -28.06 3.09
C GLN A 433 3.90 -28.31 4.08
N THR A 434 5.07 -27.69 3.86
CA THR A 434 6.26 -27.80 4.72
C THR A 434 5.95 -27.37 6.16
N TYR A 435 5.25 -26.26 6.33
CA TYR A 435 4.85 -25.78 7.66
C TYR A 435 3.79 -26.69 8.28
N ARG A 436 2.79 -27.12 7.52
CA ARG A 436 1.76 -28.05 7.98
C ARG A 436 2.36 -29.35 8.51
N ASP A 437 3.37 -29.90 7.84
CA ASP A 437 4.02 -31.15 8.25
C ASP A 437 4.78 -31.01 9.58
N ARG A 438 5.11 -29.77 9.98
CA ARG A 438 5.64 -29.42 11.31
C ARG A 438 4.54 -29.11 12.33
N GLY A 439 3.25 -29.14 11.94
CA GLY A 439 2.12 -28.73 12.78
C GLY A 439 1.95 -27.23 12.88
N GLU A 440 2.58 -26.45 12.00
CA GLU A 440 2.54 -24.99 11.93
C GLU A 440 1.63 -24.53 10.79
N TYR A 441 0.92 -23.43 10.99
CA TYR A 441 -0.04 -22.87 10.01
C TYR A 441 0.08 -21.34 9.98
N PRO A 442 1.20 -20.79 9.49
CA PRO A 442 1.50 -19.36 9.55
C PRO A 442 0.59 -18.50 8.67
N MET A 443 0.14 -19.04 7.52
CA MET A 443 -0.70 -18.31 6.56
C MET A 443 -2.15 -18.78 6.68
N ASN A 444 -2.99 -17.92 7.25
CA ASN A 444 -4.38 -18.22 7.56
C ASN A 444 -5.37 -17.19 6.98
N SER A 445 -4.90 -16.29 6.11
CA SER A 445 -5.76 -15.43 5.31
C SER A 445 -5.38 -15.55 3.82
N ALA A 446 -5.98 -14.75 2.96
CA ALA A 446 -5.85 -14.92 1.52
C ALA A 446 -4.47 -14.56 0.96
N VAL A 447 -4.16 -15.12 -0.22
CA VAL A 447 -3.18 -14.57 -1.15
C VAL A 447 -3.94 -13.79 -2.23
N GLU A 448 -3.55 -12.55 -2.46
CA GLU A 448 -4.12 -11.70 -3.49
C GLU A 448 -3.09 -11.51 -4.62
N ILE A 449 -3.54 -11.66 -5.87
CA ILE A 449 -2.71 -11.49 -7.06
C ILE A 449 -3.36 -10.46 -7.97
N ARG A 450 -2.62 -9.41 -8.30
CA ARG A 450 -3.02 -8.31 -9.20
C ARG A 450 -1.94 -8.07 -10.25
N VAL A 451 -2.29 -7.41 -11.34
CA VAL A 451 -1.32 -7.01 -12.39
C VAL A 451 -1.56 -5.57 -12.78
N CYS A 452 -0.48 -4.80 -12.84
CA CYS A 452 -0.49 -3.41 -13.31
C CYS A 452 0.51 -3.19 -14.45
N GLY A 453 0.24 -2.16 -15.27
CA GLY A 453 1.23 -1.59 -16.16
C GLY A 453 2.28 -0.80 -15.37
N LEU A 454 3.37 -0.41 -16.04
CA LEU A 454 4.43 0.36 -15.41
C LEU A 454 4.13 1.87 -15.44
N ASP A 455 4.81 2.62 -14.58
CA ASP A 455 4.70 4.08 -14.44
C ASP A 455 5.59 4.81 -15.45
N HIS A 456 5.20 4.77 -16.72
CA HIS A 456 5.90 5.51 -17.76
C HIS A 456 5.63 7.01 -17.61
N PRO A 457 6.68 7.88 -17.54
CA PRO A 457 6.50 9.31 -17.31
C PRO A 457 5.74 10.01 -18.45
N GLU A 458 5.80 9.49 -19.66
CA GLU A 458 5.08 9.99 -20.83
C GLU A 458 3.54 9.85 -20.71
N ASP A 459 3.04 8.93 -19.88
CA ASP A 459 1.62 8.74 -19.67
C ASP A 459 0.93 9.96 -19.03
N CYS A 460 1.66 10.75 -18.24
CA CYS A 460 1.14 11.98 -17.66
C CYS A 460 1.04 13.14 -18.66
N ARG A 461 1.54 12.97 -19.91
CA ARG A 461 1.49 13.94 -21.01
C ARG A 461 2.06 15.32 -20.65
N VAL A 462 3.09 15.34 -19.83
CA VAL A 462 3.88 16.53 -19.50
C VAL A 462 5.24 16.40 -20.17
N PRO A 463 5.64 17.30 -21.09
CA PRO A 463 6.96 17.27 -21.66
C PRO A 463 8.04 17.38 -20.58
N GLY A 464 9.03 16.50 -20.60
CA GLY A 464 10.08 16.45 -19.59
C GLY A 464 9.64 15.89 -18.23
N ALA A 465 8.53 15.17 -18.19
CA ALA A 465 8.05 14.52 -16.97
C ALA A 465 9.13 13.64 -16.34
N GLN A 466 9.31 13.77 -15.04
CA GLN A 466 10.27 12.98 -14.29
C GLN A 466 9.77 11.56 -14.03
N VAL A 467 10.68 10.59 -14.07
CA VAL A 467 10.40 9.20 -13.67
C VAL A 467 10.25 9.14 -12.14
N PRO A 468 9.21 8.48 -11.59
CA PRO A 468 9.06 8.33 -10.13
C PRO A 468 10.11 7.35 -9.60
N LEU A 469 11.18 7.86 -8.96
CA LEU A 469 12.36 7.07 -8.57
C LEU A 469 12.07 5.94 -7.61
N LEU A 470 11.07 6.10 -6.74
CA LEU A 470 10.70 5.12 -5.71
C LEU A 470 9.41 4.37 -6.05
N SER A 471 8.84 4.52 -7.25
CA SER A 471 7.72 3.70 -7.66
C SER A 471 8.16 2.24 -7.83
N ALA A 472 7.42 1.32 -7.22
CA ALA A 472 7.61 -0.11 -7.43
C ALA A 472 7.33 -0.50 -8.90
N LEU A 473 6.46 0.26 -9.59
CA LEU A 473 6.14 0.11 -11.02
C LEU A 473 7.01 0.95 -11.95
N ARG A 474 8.07 1.55 -11.44
CA ARG A 474 9.00 2.30 -12.27
C ARG A 474 9.55 1.43 -13.40
N PRO A 475 9.54 1.90 -14.67
CA PRO A 475 10.15 1.20 -15.80
C PRO A 475 11.64 0.86 -15.57
N TRP A 476 12.09 -0.22 -16.16
CA TRP A 476 13.47 -0.68 -16.12
C TRP A 476 14.18 -0.31 -17.43
N PRO A 477 15.01 0.73 -17.48
CA PRO A 477 15.65 1.17 -18.75
C PRO A 477 16.51 0.09 -19.41
N SER A 478 17.09 -0.81 -18.61
CA SER A 478 17.86 -1.95 -19.11
C SER A 478 16.99 -3.11 -19.62
N LYS A 479 15.67 -3.04 -19.41
CA LYS A 479 14.67 -4.05 -19.77
C LYS A 479 13.42 -3.39 -20.36
N PRO A 480 13.55 -2.71 -21.51
CA PRO A 480 12.44 -1.96 -22.10
C PRO A 480 11.29 -2.86 -22.58
N GLU A 481 11.52 -4.17 -22.67
CA GLU A 481 10.50 -5.18 -22.97
C GLU A 481 9.63 -5.55 -21.78
N TRP A 482 9.98 -5.15 -20.55
CA TRP A 482 9.12 -5.33 -19.38
C TRP A 482 8.07 -4.23 -19.35
N ASP A 483 6.82 -4.63 -19.41
CA ASP A 483 5.67 -3.74 -19.57
C ASP A 483 4.60 -3.92 -18.48
N THR A 484 4.80 -4.89 -17.57
CA THR A 484 3.87 -5.23 -16.50
C THR A 484 4.59 -5.52 -15.19
N ALA A 485 3.85 -5.46 -14.10
CA ALA A 485 4.26 -6.01 -12.81
C ALA A 485 3.12 -6.80 -12.17
N VAL A 486 3.47 -7.96 -11.61
CA VAL A 486 2.58 -8.82 -10.84
C VAL A 486 2.76 -8.49 -9.37
N TRP A 487 1.67 -8.17 -8.68
CA TRP A 487 1.63 -7.94 -7.25
C TRP A 487 1.23 -9.23 -6.53
N PHE A 488 1.99 -9.54 -5.47
CA PHE A 488 1.71 -10.64 -4.56
C PHE A 488 1.53 -10.11 -3.15
N ASP A 489 0.30 -10.19 -2.63
CA ASP A 489 -0.03 -9.88 -1.25
C ASP A 489 -0.35 -11.18 -0.51
N ILE A 490 0.47 -11.55 0.46
CA ILE A 490 0.24 -12.72 1.31
C ILE A 490 -0.26 -12.24 2.65
N LEU A 491 -1.49 -12.63 3.01
CA LEU A 491 -2.17 -12.14 4.19
C LEU A 491 -2.17 -13.18 5.31
N SER A 492 -2.12 -12.69 6.55
CA SER A 492 -2.31 -13.51 7.75
C SER A 492 -2.99 -12.69 8.86
N ILE A 493 -3.57 -13.36 9.85
CA ILE A 493 -4.09 -12.69 11.03
C ILE A 493 -2.91 -12.21 11.88
N PRO A 494 -2.88 -10.93 12.32
CA PRO A 494 -1.81 -10.41 13.16
C PRO A 494 -1.58 -11.27 14.41
N GLY A 495 -0.31 -11.56 14.71
CA GLY A 495 0.06 -12.39 15.86
C GLY A 495 -0.01 -13.91 15.63
N THR A 496 -0.25 -14.36 14.40
CA THR A 496 -0.18 -15.79 14.06
C THR A 496 1.24 -16.32 14.28
N PRO A 497 1.41 -17.43 15.04
CA PRO A 497 2.71 -18.07 15.23
C PRO A 497 3.39 -18.42 13.91
N ALA A 498 4.72 -18.31 13.86
CA ALA A 498 5.58 -18.58 12.71
C ALA A 498 5.31 -17.75 11.43
N ALA A 499 4.41 -16.75 11.48
CA ALA A 499 4.11 -15.92 10.31
C ALA A 499 5.36 -15.17 9.82
N SER A 500 6.16 -14.61 10.73
CA SER A 500 7.39 -13.88 10.37
C SER A 500 8.43 -14.77 9.71
N ASN A 501 8.58 -16.02 10.17
CA ASN A 501 9.49 -17.00 9.56
C ASN A 501 9.04 -17.35 8.15
N TYR A 502 7.74 -17.61 7.97
CA TYR A 502 7.18 -17.87 6.63
C TYR A 502 7.41 -16.67 5.68
N TYR A 503 7.15 -15.46 6.16
CA TYR A 503 7.39 -14.27 5.35
C TYR A 503 8.86 -14.07 5.01
N ALA A 504 9.79 -14.39 5.90
CA ALA A 504 11.22 -14.35 5.62
C ALA A 504 11.62 -15.38 4.54
N GLU A 505 11.14 -16.63 4.65
CA GLU A 505 11.43 -17.69 3.67
C GLU A 505 10.88 -17.38 2.27
N ILE A 506 9.62 -16.88 2.18
CA ILE A 506 9.04 -16.54 0.89
C ILE A 506 9.68 -15.28 0.29
N GLU A 507 10.06 -14.29 1.11
CA GLU A 507 10.80 -13.11 0.67
C GLU A 507 12.15 -13.49 0.08
N GLU A 508 12.93 -14.33 0.77
CA GLU A 508 14.23 -14.81 0.28
C GLU A 508 14.06 -15.52 -1.07
N TRP A 509 13.05 -16.40 -1.18
CA TRP A 509 12.77 -17.08 -2.43
C TRP A 509 12.36 -16.11 -3.55
N ILE A 510 11.51 -15.11 -3.28
CA ILE A 510 11.08 -14.10 -4.26
C ILE A 510 12.29 -13.38 -4.83
N TYR A 511 13.21 -12.90 -3.97
CA TYR A 511 14.41 -12.22 -4.40
C TYR A 511 15.41 -13.13 -5.13
N ALA A 512 15.45 -14.41 -4.82
CA ALA A 512 16.33 -15.39 -5.48
C ALA A 512 15.78 -15.88 -6.82
N ASN A 513 14.45 -16.01 -6.96
CA ASN A 513 13.81 -16.59 -8.13
C ASN A 513 13.55 -15.58 -9.26
N TYR A 514 13.11 -14.37 -8.91
CA TYR A 514 12.75 -13.33 -9.90
C TYR A 514 13.92 -12.40 -10.19
N VAL A 515 14.85 -12.88 -11.01
CA VAL A 515 16.13 -12.22 -11.30
C VAL A 515 16.52 -12.26 -12.78
N GLY A 516 17.54 -11.52 -13.16
CA GLY A 516 18.20 -11.57 -14.45
C GLY A 516 17.40 -10.95 -15.59
N ASP A 517 17.31 -11.67 -16.72
CA ASP A 517 16.58 -11.20 -17.90
C ASP A 517 15.07 -11.49 -17.84
N TYR A 518 14.67 -12.26 -16.85
CA TYR A 518 13.32 -12.78 -16.72
C TYR A 518 12.41 -11.83 -15.94
N ALA A 519 12.82 -11.40 -14.75
CA ALA A 519 12.00 -10.59 -13.86
C ALA A 519 12.85 -9.77 -12.89
N GLY A 520 12.22 -8.77 -12.25
CA GLY A 520 12.85 -7.95 -11.20
C GLY A 520 11.84 -7.64 -10.09
N VAL A 521 12.33 -7.58 -8.85
CA VAL A 521 11.49 -7.44 -7.65
C VAL A 521 11.65 -6.07 -7.03
N ARG A 522 10.53 -5.46 -6.61
CA ARG A 522 10.49 -4.30 -5.70
C ARG A 522 9.45 -4.53 -4.63
N VAL A 523 9.65 -3.88 -3.47
CA VAL A 523 8.72 -3.98 -2.35
C VAL A 523 7.46 -3.15 -2.59
N GLU A 524 6.33 -3.59 -2.04
CA GLU A 524 5.14 -2.77 -1.88
C GLU A 524 5.26 -1.97 -0.59
N TRP A 525 5.45 -0.66 -0.70
CA TRP A 525 5.83 0.21 0.40
C TRP A 525 4.85 0.21 1.59
N SER A 526 3.56 0.03 1.33
CA SER A 526 2.54 0.00 2.37
C SER A 526 2.55 -1.27 3.20
N LYS A 527 3.07 -2.38 2.65
CA LYS A 527 3.01 -3.73 3.22
C LYS A 527 4.23 -4.07 4.09
N GLY A 528 4.32 -5.33 4.51
CA GLY A 528 5.48 -5.87 5.19
C GLY A 528 6.55 -6.31 4.20
N TRP A 529 7.80 -6.10 4.57
CA TRP A 529 9.02 -6.50 3.86
C TRP A 529 10.19 -6.49 4.84
N ALA A 530 11.37 -6.97 4.42
CA ALA A 530 12.58 -7.07 5.25
C ALA A 530 12.34 -7.86 6.54
N TYR A 531 11.88 -9.10 6.38
CA TYR A 531 11.51 -9.96 7.50
C TYR A 531 12.71 -10.66 8.14
N THR A 532 12.61 -10.82 9.46
CA THR A 532 13.37 -11.76 10.28
C THR A 532 12.38 -12.58 11.11
N ASP A 533 12.83 -13.51 11.92
CA ASP A 533 12.02 -14.22 12.92
C ASP A 533 11.31 -13.27 13.91
N ALA A 534 11.92 -12.09 14.14
CA ALA A 534 11.38 -11.04 15.02
C ALA A 534 10.33 -10.11 14.35
N GLY A 535 10.02 -10.31 13.06
CA GLY A 535 9.03 -9.51 12.33
C GLY A 535 9.56 -8.80 11.09
N GLY A 536 8.69 -8.04 10.44
CA GLY A 536 9.02 -7.21 9.28
C GLY A 536 9.86 -5.98 9.63
N TRP A 537 10.44 -5.37 8.61
CA TRP A 537 11.24 -4.12 8.64
C TRP A 537 12.47 -4.20 9.56
N LYS A 538 13.06 -5.40 9.69
CA LYS A 538 14.18 -5.69 10.60
C LYS A 538 15.39 -6.34 9.93
N ASN A 539 15.24 -6.84 8.70
CA ASN A 539 16.34 -7.43 7.96
C ASN A 539 17.21 -6.32 7.37
N GLU A 540 18.33 -6.03 8.03
CA GLU A 540 19.27 -4.96 7.63
C GLU A 540 19.84 -5.18 6.23
N GLY A 541 20.06 -6.44 5.81
CA GLY A 541 20.52 -6.77 4.46
C GLY A 541 19.51 -6.39 3.38
N VAL A 542 18.22 -6.66 3.64
CA VAL A 542 17.15 -6.27 2.72
C VAL A 542 16.98 -4.75 2.69
N ILE A 543 16.94 -4.09 3.85
CA ILE A 543 16.75 -2.64 3.96
C ILE A 543 17.93 -1.87 3.34
N GLY A 544 19.16 -2.23 3.71
CA GLY A 544 20.36 -1.49 3.31
C GLY A 544 20.95 -1.90 1.96
N THR A 545 20.56 -3.06 1.41
CA THR A 545 21.16 -3.60 0.17
C THR A 545 20.12 -3.96 -0.87
N SER A 546 19.23 -4.93 -0.61
CA SER A 546 18.34 -5.46 -1.64
C SER A 546 17.35 -4.41 -2.16
N ILE A 547 16.73 -3.64 -1.26
CA ILE A 547 15.80 -2.57 -1.63
C ILE A 547 16.52 -1.47 -2.42
N PRO A 548 17.59 -0.80 -1.92
CA PRO A 548 18.29 0.20 -2.69
C PRO A 548 18.80 -0.32 -4.06
N ALA A 549 19.30 -1.56 -4.12
CA ALA A 549 19.75 -2.18 -5.35
C ALA A 549 18.63 -2.34 -6.37
N SER A 550 17.42 -2.72 -5.95
CA SER A 550 16.26 -2.89 -6.84
C SER A 550 15.80 -1.59 -7.52
N PHE A 551 16.11 -0.44 -6.92
CA PHE A 551 15.85 0.89 -7.49
C PHE A 551 17.06 1.56 -8.15
N THR A 552 18.23 0.88 -8.15
CA THR A 552 19.49 1.42 -8.69
C THR A 552 20.02 0.59 -9.84
N SER A 553 19.93 -0.75 -9.77
CA SER A 553 20.49 -1.65 -10.77
C SER A 553 19.86 -1.43 -12.15
N GLY A 554 20.71 -1.22 -13.17
CA GLY A 554 20.26 -0.96 -14.55
C GLY A 554 19.64 0.41 -14.76
N MET A 555 19.76 1.33 -13.78
CA MET A 555 19.26 2.69 -13.88
C MET A 555 20.40 3.67 -14.25
N PRO A 556 20.07 4.81 -14.89
CA PRO A 556 21.02 5.92 -15.03
C PRO A 556 21.52 6.39 -13.65
N VAL A 557 22.75 6.92 -13.59
CA VAL A 557 23.38 7.35 -12.32
C VAL A 557 22.57 8.42 -11.60
N ASP A 558 22.00 9.35 -12.35
CA ASP A 558 21.15 10.44 -11.88
C ASP A 558 19.70 10.02 -11.61
N ALA A 559 19.40 8.73 -11.72
CA ALA A 559 18.09 8.16 -11.54
C ALA A 559 18.14 6.93 -10.62
N SER A 560 18.91 6.99 -9.55
CA SER A 560 19.10 5.91 -8.57
C SER A 560 18.26 6.13 -7.31
N PHE A 561 18.23 5.13 -6.43
CA PHE A 561 17.68 5.26 -5.08
C PHE A 561 18.34 6.41 -4.31
N ARG A 562 19.68 6.53 -4.43
CA ARG A 562 20.44 7.60 -3.79
C ARG A 562 20.02 8.98 -4.28
N THR A 563 19.72 9.16 -5.57
CA THR A 563 19.20 10.41 -6.11
C THR A 563 17.91 10.84 -5.41
N ALA A 564 16.99 9.91 -5.14
CA ALA A 564 15.77 10.23 -4.40
C ALA A 564 16.09 10.72 -2.97
N VAL A 565 17.03 10.04 -2.28
CA VAL A 565 17.46 10.44 -0.92
C VAL A 565 18.07 11.84 -0.92
N ASP A 566 18.92 12.16 -1.90
CA ASP A 566 19.57 13.46 -2.02
C ASP A 566 18.56 14.59 -2.29
N ILE A 567 17.52 14.32 -3.09
CA ILE A 567 16.43 15.27 -3.30
C ILE A 567 15.68 15.50 -1.97
N PHE A 568 15.31 14.45 -1.24
CA PHE A 568 14.65 14.61 0.05
C PHE A 568 15.50 15.36 1.07
N ASP A 569 16.80 15.05 1.17
CA ASP A 569 17.70 15.73 2.09
C ASP A 569 17.99 17.19 1.67
N ALA A 570 17.78 17.54 0.39
CA ALA A 570 17.79 18.93 -0.05
C ALA A 570 16.50 19.68 0.33
N LEU A 571 15.35 19.03 0.23
CA LEU A 571 14.05 19.61 0.53
C LEU A 571 13.73 19.62 2.04
N ASP A 572 14.33 18.73 2.83
CA ASP A 572 14.18 18.60 4.29
C ASP A 572 15.52 18.23 4.93
N PRO A 573 16.52 19.16 4.95
CA PRO A 573 17.87 18.89 5.48
C PRO A 573 17.88 18.58 6.98
N HIS A 574 16.86 18.99 7.72
CA HIS A 574 16.70 18.76 9.15
C HIS A 574 15.91 17.49 9.48
N ARG A 575 15.45 16.75 8.45
CA ARG A 575 14.64 15.52 8.59
C ARG A 575 13.46 15.67 9.53
N VAL A 576 12.78 16.80 9.46
CA VAL A 576 11.55 17.07 10.18
C VAL A 576 10.44 16.09 9.78
N PHE A 577 10.48 15.60 8.52
CA PHE A 577 9.50 14.66 7.96
C PHE A 577 10.01 13.21 7.92
N SER A 578 10.82 12.76 8.88
CA SER A 578 11.38 11.40 8.90
C SER A 578 10.86 10.55 10.05
N THR A 579 11.10 9.23 9.98
CA THR A 579 10.94 8.24 11.06
C THR A 579 12.24 7.47 11.23
N LYS A 580 12.38 6.67 12.30
CA LYS A 580 13.55 5.80 12.50
C LYS A 580 13.74 4.84 11.31
N LEU A 581 12.66 4.22 10.82
CA LEU A 581 12.74 3.32 9.66
C LEU A 581 13.22 4.06 8.41
N LEU A 582 12.71 5.27 8.15
CA LEU A 582 13.13 6.07 6.99
C LEU A 582 14.59 6.53 7.11
N ASP A 583 15.08 6.79 8.31
CA ASP A 583 16.50 7.14 8.53
C ASP A 583 17.42 5.95 8.23
N VAL A 584 17.01 4.73 8.56
CA VAL A 584 17.76 3.50 8.24
C VAL A 584 17.65 3.14 6.76
N LEU A 585 16.48 3.24 6.16
CA LEU A 585 16.24 2.94 4.73
C LEU A 585 16.97 3.95 3.82
N MET A 586 17.00 5.21 4.23
CA MET A 586 17.54 6.34 3.48
C MET A 586 18.63 7.04 4.31
N PRO A 587 19.78 6.41 4.55
CA PRO A 587 20.84 7.00 5.38
C PRO A 587 21.37 8.29 4.75
N ARG A 588 21.80 9.23 5.59
CA ARG A 588 22.43 10.47 5.13
C ARG A 588 23.71 10.18 4.34
N SER A 589 24.05 11.09 3.44
CA SER A 589 25.33 11.06 2.77
C SER A 589 26.44 11.60 3.67
N ALA A 590 27.56 10.90 3.73
CA ALA A 590 28.79 11.43 4.32
C ALA A 590 29.52 12.38 3.35
N ASP A 591 29.15 12.38 2.07
CA ASP A 591 29.56 13.39 1.08
C ASP A 591 28.72 14.65 1.32
N LEU A 592 29.18 15.49 2.25
CA LEU A 592 28.45 16.66 2.74
C LEU A 592 28.51 17.84 1.77
N ASN A 593 29.57 17.92 0.96
CA ASN A 593 29.76 18.94 -0.05
C ASN A 593 29.21 18.54 -1.43
N ARG A 594 28.81 17.26 -1.59
CA ARG A 594 28.23 16.68 -2.83
C ARG A 594 29.17 16.73 -4.03
N ASP A 595 30.48 16.53 -3.81
CA ASP A 595 31.47 16.46 -4.87
C ASP A 595 31.65 15.03 -5.44
N GLY A 596 30.93 14.05 -4.92
CA GLY A 596 30.96 12.64 -5.31
C GLY A 596 32.02 11.82 -4.57
N SER A 597 32.68 12.39 -3.57
CA SER A 597 33.66 11.70 -2.73
C SER A 597 33.51 12.08 -1.26
N VAL A 598 33.86 11.18 -0.34
CA VAL A 598 33.93 11.49 1.09
C VAL A 598 35.38 11.75 1.47
N GLY A 599 35.69 12.96 1.93
CA GLY A 599 37.06 13.37 2.13
C GLY A 599 37.28 14.54 3.09
N ALA A 600 38.41 15.19 3.00
CA ALA A 600 38.77 16.30 3.89
C ALA A 600 37.78 17.49 3.85
N PRO A 601 37.19 17.88 2.69
CA PRO A 601 36.17 18.92 2.68
C PRO A 601 34.92 18.58 3.49
N ASP A 602 34.49 17.30 3.47
CA ASP A 602 33.34 16.83 4.25
C ASP A 602 33.64 16.81 5.73
N LEU A 603 34.84 16.36 6.10
CA LEU A 603 35.30 16.44 7.47
C LEU A 603 35.33 17.89 7.97
N ALA A 604 35.80 18.83 7.15
CA ALA A 604 35.78 20.24 7.52
C ALA A 604 34.35 20.78 7.71
N THR A 605 33.41 20.37 6.85
CA THR A 605 31.99 20.70 6.97
C THR A 605 31.40 20.12 8.26
N MET A 606 31.67 18.84 8.58
CA MET A 606 31.22 18.21 9.82
C MET A 606 31.79 18.90 11.07
N LEU A 607 33.09 19.18 11.08
CA LEU A 607 33.72 19.87 12.21
C LEU A 607 33.20 21.30 12.44
N SER A 608 32.80 21.99 11.37
CA SER A 608 32.16 23.31 11.48
C SER A 608 30.76 23.23 12.11
N ALA A 609 30.10 22.10 12.00
CA ALA A 609 28.77 21.83 12.57
C ALA A 609 28.84 21.09 13.93
N TRP A 610 30.03 20.89 14.49
CA TRP A 610 30.23 20.12 15.73
C TRP A 610 29.42 20.66 16.91
N GLY A 611 28.67 19.77 17.57
CA GLY A 611 27.79 20.14 18.69
C GLY A 611 26.48 20.81 18.26
N SER A 612 26.27 21.06 16.96
CA SER A 612 24.99 21.54 16.46
C SER A 612 23.90 20.46 16.55
N GLY A 613 22.65 20.88 16.45
CA GLY A 613 21.49 19.97 16.37
C GLY A 613 21.35 19.29 15.01
N ARG A 614 20.16 18.73 14.75
CA ARG A 614 19.85 18.03 13.50
C ARG A 614 20.19 18.86 12.26
N GLY A 615 21.02 18.30 11.40
CA GLY A 615 21.46 18.92 10.17
C GLY A 615 22.12 17.89 9.24
N PRO A 616 22.62 18.28 8.07
CA PRO A 616 23.26 17.35 7.13
C PRO A 616 24.42 16.55 7.71
N ALA A 617 25.17 17.11 8.68
CA ALA A 617 26.31 16.47 9.31
C ALA A 617 25.96 15.54 10.50
N ASP A 618 24.71 15.53 10.96
CA ASP A 618 24.16 14.57 11.94
C ASP A 618 23.80 13.27 11.19
N LEU A 619 24.84 12.43 10.90
CA LEU A 619 24.72 11.29 9.99
C LEU A 619 23.90 10.15 10.59
N ASP A 620 23.99 9.94 11.91
CA ASP A 620 23.22 8.92 12.63
C ASP A 620 21.82 9.38 13.04
N ASN A 621 21.50 10.67 12.82
CA ASN A 621 20.22 11.29 13.15
C ASN A 621 19.88 11.27 14.65
N ASN A 622 20.87 11.22 15.54
CA ASN A 622 20.67 11.27 17.00
C ASN A 622 20.31 12.68 17.51
N GLY A 623 20.50 13.71 16.68
CA GLY A 623 20.17 15.10 16.94
C GLY A 623 21.34 15.94 17.41
N VAL A 624 22.57 15.43 17.38
CA VAL A 624 23.80 16.15 17.75
C VAL A 624 24.96 15.70 16.87
N VAL A 625 25.61 16.61 16.18
CA VAL A 625 26.84 16.30 15.41
C VAL A 625 27.98 15.99 16.38
N GLY A 626 28.46 14.76 16.39
CA GLY A 626 29.42 14.28 17.40
C GLY A 626 30.39 13.18 16.94
N GLY A 627 30.90 12.42 17.89
CA GLY A 627 31.90 11.39 17.63
C GLY A 627 31.41 10.21 16.81
N GLU A 628 30.11 9.86 16.88
CA GLU A 628 29.50 8.78 16.12
C GLU A 628 29.39 9.16 14.65
N ASP A 629 28.98 10.41 14.35
CA ASP A 629 28.95 10.94 12.98
C ASP A 629 30.35 11.00 12.36
N LEU A 630 31.34 11.41 13.15
CA LEU A 630 32.73 11.42 12.70
C LEU A 630 33.21 10.00 12.37
N ALA A 631 32.87 9.02 13.20
CA ALA A 631 33.24 7.63 12.95
C ALA A 631 32.57 7.11 11.66
N ASP A 632 31.30 7.44 11.43
CA ASP A 632 30.57 7.07 10.20
C ASP A 632 31.20 7.75 8.96
N LEU A 633 31.50 9.06 9.01
CA LEU A 633 32.18 9.76 7.92
C LEU A 633 33.52 9.13 7.58
N LEU A 634 34.35 8.85 8.61
CA LEU A 634 35.66 8.22 8.43
C LEU A 634 35.56 6.79 7.89
N GLY A 635 34.53 6.04 8.30
CA GLY A 635 34.24 4.69 7.80
C GLY A 635 33.86 4.65 6.32
N ARG A 636 33.33 5.77 5.78
CA ARG A 636 32.95 5.93 4.36
C ARG A 636 33.99 6.73 3.55
N TRP A 637 35.18 6.95 4.09
CA TRP A 637 36.22 7.75 3.42
C TRP A 637 36.63 7.13 2.09
N THR A 638 36.51 7.91 1.00
CA THR A 638 36.92 7.46 -0.33
C THR A 638 38.43 7.66 -0.50
N THR A 639 39.18 6.56 -0.53
CA THR A 639 40.59 6.60 -0.97
C THR A 639 40.60 6.75 -2.48
N LYS A 640 41.14 7.88 -2.97
CA LYS A 640 41.42 8.07 -4.40
C LYS A 640 42.55 7.16 -4.86
#